data_445ea8531f71b0d89120c8422e2da11f
#
_entry.id   445ea8531f71b0d89120c8422e2da11f
#
_cell.length_a   1.000
_cell.length_b   1.000
_cell.length_c   1.000
_cell.angle_alpha   90.00
_cell.angle_beta   90.00
_cell.angle_gamma   90.00
#
_symmetry.space_group_name_H-M   'P 1'
#
loop_
_entity.id
_entity.type
_entity.pdbx_description
1 polymer ?
#
loop_
_entity_poly.entity_id
_entity_poly.type
_entity_poly.pdbx_seq_one_letter_code
_entity_poly.pdbx_strand_id
1 'polypeptide(L)'
;MLRVDLQLHSRFSDRPTEWILRRLGMPQSYSEPETLYRKLAAAGMTFKTITDHNRLDGGKAIAHYPDVFLSEEVTTYFPDGCKIHLLVWNLKEAQHEEIQKLRPNIYELAGYLRGQRLPHGVAHPLVNINKLLTVEHFERLVLLFRWFEARNGNREPLAQEVSNRCLAALTPEKISELAHRHNLEPTHADAHRKILFASSDDHSGLHTGATYTEVERAGIEGGATVHDFFQGLEEGAATLHGPTGDPLTFSSSLYTTVFSFARDKIKRGAPVGASLLGKMAERFLAGQNPTAFSFAERFGHVTEAIRTGQALDFVKPGEMTFAREVGAFLSNPKLKQALDQIIAGEPNAQRRSFRMASHITNELSYRLITQFQRRVARGNLIDAFQSLTGLLPVGFSVTPYLVAFGQQAPDRPLLTHVARRFTGTVPQPLRNEKRAWFTDTLEDVNGVARTIRAMVQAARHAGADLTVVTSRSKLSITDIPIKNFSPVGEFEIPEYELQKLSFPPFLDMLDYVQRERFTELIISTPGPIGLCALGCAKLLGLRTSGIYHTDFPQYARFLSDDAFMETLVWNYMQWFYGQTDLVYVNSEFYRRRWIDRGIVPDKLRIFPRGLDTELFNPSLREPAFWTKRGAKGPVLLYVGRISKEKDLNLLAEVMPALRERAGAFTLAIVGEGPYRAELEKLLPGAIFTGMLSGRELGVAYASADLFVFPSTTDTYGNVVVEAMAAGLPVAVSDIGGPRELVKTSQMGRVLPARDVSAWVEGLAQMLAKPLSAEEQHALARQAGSERRWDSAFARFWADGL
;
A
#
# COMPACT_ATOMS: atom_id res chain seq x y z
N MET A 1 41.60 -18.11 7.51
CA MET A 1 40.16 -17.79 7.40
C MET A 1 39.55 -18.75 6.41
N LEU A 2 38.48 -19.44 6.80
CA LEU A 2 37.72 -20.35 5.95
C LEU A 2 36.37 -19.70 5.64
N ARG A 3 35.99 -19.55 4.37
CA ARG A 3 34.79 -18.85 3.90
C ARG A 3 33.85 -19.80 3.15
N VAL A 4 32.59 -19.78 3.50
CA VAL A 4 31.56 -20.59 2.84
C VAL A 4 30.26 -19.81 2.73
N ASP A 5 29.68 -19.77 1.53
CA ASP A 5 28.26 -19.44 1.33
C ASP A 5 27.45 -20.73 1.52
N LEU A 6 26.66 -20.77 2.58
CA LEU A 6 26.02 -22.00 3.08
C LEU A 6 24.65 -22.29 2.44
N GLN A 7 24.10 -21.39 1.63
CA GLN A 7 22.82 -21.58 0.92
C GLN A 7 22.86 -20.92 -0.45
N LEU A 8 22.69 -21.71 -1.48
CA LEU A 8 22.77 -21.31 -2.86
C LEU A 8 21.99 -22.28 -3.77
N HIS A 9 21.29 -21.77 -4.78
CA HIS A 9 20.40 -22.57 -5.62
C HIS A 9 20.82 -22.59 -7.09
N SER A 10 20.79 -23.78 -7.69
CA SER A 10 21.02 -23.98 -9.12
C SER A 10 19.70 -24.26 -9.87
N ARG A 11 19.79 -24.44 -11.18
CA ARG A 11 18.66 -24.80 -12.05
C ARG A 11 17.95 -26.10 -11.64
N PHE A 12 18.52 -26.88 -10.75
CA PHE A 12 17.92 -28.11 -10.24
C PHE A 12 16.91 -27.84 -9.10
N SER A 13 16.81 -26.62 -8.59
CA SER A 13 15.67 -26.13 -7.80
C SER A 13 14.47 -25.87 -8.71
N ASP A 14 13.87 -26.94 -9.25
CA ASP A 14 12.86 -26.93 -10.32
C ASP A 14 11.40 -26.78 -9.83
N ARG A 15 11.15 -26.81 -8.52
CA ARG A 15 9.82 -26.73 -7.90
C ARG A 15 9.68 -25.44 -7.10
N PRO A 16 9.34 -24.33 -7.76
CA PRO A 16 9.25 -23.04 -7.08
C PRO A 16 8.13 -23.02 -6.03
N THR A 17 8.39 -22.32 -4.94
CA THR A 17 7.40 -22.00 -3.92
C THR A 17 6.40 -20.96 -4.42
N GLU A 18 6.83 -20.07 -5.30
CA GLU A 18 6.06 -18.98 -5.89
C GLU A 18 5.00 -19.51 -6.85
N TRP A 19 3.72 -19.24 -6.55
CA TRP A 19 2.59 -19.70 -7.35
C TRP A 19 2.67 -19.28 -8.83
N ILE A 20 3.22 -18.07 -9.08
CA ILE A 20 3.34 -17.52 -10.43
C ILE A 20 4.38 -18.28 -11.25
N LEU A 21 5.54 -18.60 -10.67
CA LEU A 21 6.56 -19.40 -11.34
C LEU A 21 6.04 -20.81 -11.67
N ARG A 22 5.31 -21.42 -10.71
CA ARG A 22 4.63 -22.72 -10.94
C ARG A 22 3.63 -22.66 -12.08
N ARG A 23 2.80 -21.60 -12.14
CA ARG A 23 1.80 -21.44 -13.21
C ARG A 23 2.42 -21.22 -14.59
N LEU A 24 3.59 -20.59 -14.63
CA LEU A 24 4.36 -20.37 -15.86
C LEU A 24 5.24 -21.58 -16.23
N GLY A 25 5.30 -22.61 -15.39
CA GLY A 25 6.17 -23.78 -15.58
C GLY A 25 7.65 -23.42 -15.52
N MET A 26 8.00 -22.43 -14.69
CA MET A 26 9.36 -21.91 -14.54
C MET A 26 10.03 -22.52 -13.30
N PRO A 27 11.34 -22.81 -13.33
CA PRO A 27 12.10 -23.22 -12.14
C PRO A 27 12.29 -22.02 -11.19
N GLN A 28 12.66 -22.31 -9.95
CA GLN A 28 12.97 -21.29 -8.94
C GLN A 28 14.32 -20.61 -9.21
N SER A 29 15.28 -21.37 -9.72
CA SER A 29 16.59 -20.88 -10.18
C SER A 29 16.90 -21.35 -11.61
N TYR A 30 17.70 -20.59 -12.33
CA TYR A 30 18.14 -20.93 -13.70
C TYR A 30 19.67 -20.90 -13.84
N SER A 31 20.38 -20.88 -12.72
CA SER A 31 21.83 -20.78 -12.68
C SER A 31 22.52 -22.14 -12.90
N GLU A 32 23.45 -22.21 -13.85
CA GLU A 32 24.23 -23.42 -14.07
C GLU A 32 25.23 -23.66 -12.94
N PRO A 33 25.35 -24.91 -12.40
CA PRO A 33 26.25 -25.23 -11.30
C PRO A 33 27.68 -24.79 -11.51
N GLU A 34 28.25 -25.04 -12.71
CA GLU A 34 29.59 -24.61 -13.07
C GLU A 34 29.81 -23.09 -13.04
N THR A 35 28.75 -22.34 -13.38
CA THR A 35 28.81 -20.88 -13.30
C THR A 35 28.81 -20.42 -11.86
N LEU A 36 28.02 -21.06 -10.99
CA LEU A 36 27.97 -20.78 -9.57
C LEU A 36 29.30 -21.10 -8.90
N TYR A 37 29.89 -22.27 -9.21
CA TYR A 37 31.22 -22.65 -8.73
C TYR A 37 32.27 -21.56 -9.04
N ARG A 38 32.35 -21.12 -10.30
CA ARG A 38 33.30 -20.06 -10.72
C ARG A 38 33.06 -18.74 -9.98
N LYS A 39 31.81 -18.39 -9.72
CA LYS A 39 31.45 -17.17 -8.95
C LYS A 39 31.85 -17.29 -7.50
N LEU A 40 31.59 -18.43 -6.85
CA LEU A 40 32.02 -18.70 -5.47
C LEU A 40 33.57 -18.64 -5.37
N ALA A 41 34.27 -19.21 -6.34
CA ALA A 41 35.74 -19.13 -6.40
C ALA A 41 36.23 -17.68 -6.54
N ALA A 42 35.62 -16.92 -7.44
CA ALA A 42 35.94 -15.50 -7.65
C ALA A 42 35.62 -14.63 -6.42
N ALA A 43 34.59 -14.99 -5.65
CA ALA A 43 34.22 -14.34 -4.39
C ALA A 43 35.14 -14.76 -3.22
N GLY A 44 36.12 -15.65 -3.44
CA GLY A 44 37.08 -16.08 -2.44
C GLY A 44 36.54 -17.07 -1.41
N MET A 45 35.50 -17.85 -1.77
CA MET A 45 35.02 -18.93 -0.91
C MET A 45 36.05 -20.07 -0.84
N THR A 46 36.34 -20.51 0.37
CA THR A 46 37.32 -21.61 0.59
C THR A 46 36.72 -22.94 0.16
N PHE A 47 35.53 -23.26 0.65
CA PHE A 47 34.74 -24.41 0.23
C PHE A 47 33.47 -23.94 -0.49
N LYS A 48 32.94 -24.79 -1.38
CA LYS A 48 31.79 -24.48 -2.22
C LYS A 48 30.72 -25.56 -2.05
N THR A 49 29.47 -25.13 -2.04
CA THR A 49 28.33 -26.04 -2.03
C THR A 49 27.16 -25.44 -2.80
N ILE A 50 26.21 -26.28 -3.17
CA ILE A 50 24.89 -25.90 -3.73
C ILE A 50 23.84 -26.65 -2.92
N THR A 51 22.78 -25.95 -2.52
CA THR A 51 21.75 -26.44 -1.62
C THR A 51 20.39 -26.45 -2.30
N ASP A 52 20.27 -27.13 -3.43
CA ASP A 52 19.00 -27.23 -4.16
C ASP A 52 17.90 -27.86 -3.29
N HIS A 53 16.65 -27.43 -3.48
CA HIS A 53 15.51 -27.90 -2.70
C HIS A 53 15.27 -29.42 -2.87
N ASN A 54 15.52 -30.19 -1.80
CA ASN A 54 15.30 -31.63 -1.73
C ASN A 54 16.04 -32.43 -2.83
N ARG A 55 17.20 -31.95 -3.30
CA ARG A 55 18.00 -32.53 -4.40
C ARG A 55 19.50 -32.30 -4.20
N LEU A 56 20.29 -33.23 -4.71
CA LEU A 56 21.75 -33.11 -4.72
C LEU A 56 22.34 -32.86 -6.13
N ASP A 57 21.50 -32.79 -7.17
CA ASP A 57 21.95 -32.75 -8.56
C ASP A 57 22.87 -31.58 -8.87
N GLY A 58 22.60 -30.38 -8.32
CA GLY A 58 23.45 -29.22 -8.51
C GLY A 58 24.84 -29.38 -7.85
N GLY A 59 24.87 -29.88 -6.62
CA GLY A 59 26.13 -30.21 -5.93
C GLY A 59 26.91 -31.32 -6.63
N LYS A 60 26.23 -32.39 -7.09
CA LYS A 60 26.84 -33.50 -7.84
C LYS A 60 27.49 -33.03 -9.14
N ALA A 61 26.90 -32.08 -9.85
CA ALA A 61 27.44 -31.56 -11.10
C ALA A 61 28.85 -30.94 -10.94
N ILE A 62 29.16 -30.45 -9.74
CA ILE A 62 30.46 -29.82 -9.41
C ILE A 62 31.31 -30.65 -8.41
N ALA A 63 30.85 -31.84 -8.00
CA ALA A 63 31.55 -32.66 -7.01
C ALA A 63 32.93 -33.19 -7.43
N HIS A 64 33.29 -33.03 -8.69
CA HIS A 64 34.63 -33.35 -9.19
C HIS A 64 35.72 -32.35 -8.74
N TYR A 65 35.33 -31.19 -8.21
CA TYR A 65 36.27 -30.25 -7.60
C TYR A 65 36.57 -30.65 -6.14
N PRO A 66 37.84 -30.59 -5.66
CA PRO A 66 38.22 -31.10 -4.35
C PRO A 66 37.75 -30.24 -3.17
N ASP A 67 37.33 -29.01 -3.43
CA ASP A 67 36.84 -28.04 -2.48
C ASP A 67 35.31 -27.93 -2.42
N VAL A 68 34.64 -28.93 -3.02
CA VAL A 68 33.16 -29.01 -3.03
C VAL A 68 32.67 -30.10 -2.06
N PHE A 69 31.61 -29.80 -1.34
CA PHE A 69 30.86 -30.76 -0.53
C PHE A 69 29.36 -30.73 -0.87
N LEU A 70 28.71 -31.90 -0.72
CA LEU A 70 27.29 -32.05 -1.06
C LEU A 70 26.40 -31.53 0.06
N SER A 71 25.33 -30.82 -0.31
CA SER A 71 24.35 -30.25 0.61
C SER A 71 22.99 -30.10 -0.06
N GLU A 72 21.96 -29.95 0.73
CA GLU A 72 20.61 -29.67 0.23
C GLU A 72 19.83 -28.76 1.19
N GLU A 73 18.85 -28.03 0.67
CA GLU A 73 17.81 -27.39 1.47
C GLU A 73 16.59 -28.30 1.55
N VAL A 74 16.36 -28.88 2.72
CA VAL A 74 15.29 -29.83 2.97
C VAL A 74 14.02 -29.10 3.35
N THR A 75 12.96 -29.31 2.57
CA THR A 75 11.62 -28.86 2.96
C THR A 75 10.99 -29.91 3.87
N THR A 76 10.71 -29.55 5.13
CA THR A 76 10.08 -30.39 6.14
C THR A 76 8.82 -29.73 6.72
N TYR A 77 8.04 -30.50 7.49
CA TYR A 77 6.74 -30.08 7.99
C TYR A 77 6.53 -30.44 9.45
N PHE A 78 5.87 -29.55 10.19
CA PHE A 78 5.20 -29.93 11.43
C PHE A 78 3.93 -30.73 11.14
N PRO A 79 3.38 -31.47 12.12
CA PRO A 79 2.18 -32.31 11.91
C PRO A 79 0.93 -31.56 11.43
N ASP A 80 0.83 -30.27 11.70
CA ASP A 80 -0.25 -29.39 11.24
C ASP A 80 -0.02 -28.83 9.81
N GLY A 81 1.08 -29.25 9.16
CA GLY A 81 1.45 -28.83 7.81
C GLY A 81 2.26 -27.53 7.75
N CYS A 82 2.66 -26.95 8.88
CA CYS A 82 3.54 -25.77 8.87
C CYS A 82 4.88 -26.14 8.23
N LYS A 83 5.25 -25.38 7.19
CA LYS A 83 6.40 -25.67 6.34
C LYS A 83 7.65 -24.96 6.86
N ILE A 84 8.74 -25.74 7.01
CA ILE A 84 10.05 -25.27 7.46
C ILE A 84 11.11 -25.70 6.46
N HIS A 85 12.17 -24.91 6.32
CA HIS A 85 13.36 -25.25 5.56
C HIS A 85 14.55 -25.51 6.49
N LEU A 86 15.25 -26.60 6.25
CA LEU A 86 16.48 -26.98 6.94
C LEU A 86 17.60 -27.10 5.93
N LEU A 87 18.73 -26.46 6.20
CA LEU A 87 19.96 -26.68 5.45
C LEU A 87 20.69 -27.89 6.07
N VAL A 88 21.09 -28.84 5.24
CA VAL A 88 21.84 -30.00 5.64
C VAL A 88 23.10 -30.10 4.79
N TRP A 89 24.28 -30.12 5.42
CA TRP A 89 25.55 -30.01 4.75
C TRP A 89 26.41 -31.26 4.91
N ASN A 90 27.38 -31.41 3.99
CA ASN A 90 28.35 -32.48 3.95
C ASN A 90 27.73 -33.89 3.92
N LEU A 91 26.74 -34.06 3.04
CA LEU A 91 25.95 -35.27 2.85
C LEU A 91 26.61 -36.32 1.96
N LYS A 92 26.24 -37.57 2.18
CA LYS A 92 26.43 -38.70 1.26
C LYS A 92 25.07 -39.02 0.59
N GLU A 93 25.09 -39.61 -0.60
CA GLU A 93 23.87 -39.94 -1.35
C GLU A 93 22.91 -40.81 -0.57
N ALA A 94 23.39 -41.85 0.12
CA ALA A 94 22.55 -42.72 0.96
C ALA A 94 21.85 -41.96 2.11
N GLN A 95 22.49 -40.90 2.62
CA GLN A 95 21.90 -40.06 3.65
C GLN A 95 20.80 -39.15 3.06
N HIS A 96 20.99 -38.62 1.85
CA HIS A 96 19.96 -37.91 1.12
C HIS A 96 18.72 -38.78 0.89
N GLU A 97 18.87 -40.03 0.42
CA GLU A 97 17.75 -40.93 0.20
C GLU A 97 16.90 -41.13 1.47
N GLU A 98 17.56 -41.27 2.63
CA GLU A 98 16.87 -41.41 3.90
C GLU A 98 16.20 -40.12 4.36
N ILE A 99 16.84 -38.95 4.18
CA ILE A 99 16.26 -37.63 4.44
C ILE A 99 14.99 -37.46 3.63
N GLN A 100 14.96 -37.86 2.34
CA GLN A 100 13.75 -37.72 1.51
C GLN A 100 12.55 -38.51 2.03
N LYS A 101 12.78 -39.63 2.72
CA LYS A 101 11.72 -40.44 3.36
C LYS A 101 11.22 -39.77 4.66
N LEU A 102 12.15 -39.21 5.45
CA LEU A 102 11.86 -38.65 6.78
C LEU A 102 11.38 -37.19 6.77
N ARG A 103 11.68 -36.45 5.72
CA ARG A 103 11.34 -35.00 5.63
C ARG A 103 9.85 -34.64 5.78
N PRO A 104 8.85 -35.51 5.56
CA PRO A 104 7.46 -35.16 5.86
C PRO A 104 7.18 -34.89 7.35
N ASN A 105 8.07 -35.32 8.27
CA ASN A 105 7.94 -35.15 9.71
C ASN A 105 9.23 -34.53 10.30
N ILE A 106 9.15 -33.29 10.75
CA ILE A 106 10.32 -32.55 11.29
C ILE A 106 10.95 -33.25 12.51
N TYR A 107 10.16 -33.96 13.35
CA TYR A 107 10.68 -34.63 14.54
C TYR A 107 11.51 -35.84 14.18
N GLU A 108 11.04 -36.65 13.23
CA GLU A 108 11.75 -37.85 12.75
C GLU A 108 13.05 -37.41 12.03
N LEU A 109 12.95 -36.38 11.18
CA LEU A 109 14.09 -35.81 10.48
C LEU A 109 15.14 -35.29 11.45
N ALA A 110 14.77 -34.49 12.45
CA ALA A 110 15.69 -33.96 13.46
C ALA A 110 16.40 -35.07 14.25
N GLY A 111 15.67 -36.15 14.59
CA GLY A 111 16.22 -37.32 15.24
C GLY A 111 17.29 -38.04 14.40
N TYR A 112 17.03 -38.21 13.10
CA TYR A 112 17.94 -38.82 12.15
C TYR A 112 19.21 -37.95 11.94
N LEU A 113 19.04 -36.64 11.65
CA LEU A 113 20.16 -35.71 11.41
C LEU A 113 21.13 -35.70 12.61
N ARG A 114 20.60 -35.64 13.83
CA ARG A 114 21.38 -35.74 15.06
C ARG A 114 22.09 -37.09 15.21
N GLY A 115 21.38 -38.19 14.98
CA GLY A 115 21.93 -39.54 15.08
C GLY A 115 23.10 -39.78 14.12
N GLN A 116 23.03 -39.18 12.92
CA GLN A 116 24.10 -39.23 11.91
C GLN A 116 25.19 -38.17 12.12
N ARG A 117 25.04 -37.28 13.11
CA ARG A 117 25.93 -36.15 13.38
C ARG A 117 26.16 -35.27 12.13
N LEU A 118 25.14 -35.07 11.29
CA LEU A 118 25.21 -34.22 10.13
C LEU A 118 25.12 -32.75 10.55
N PRO A 119 26.00 -31.87 10.03
CA PRO A 119 25.82 -30.43 10.20
C PRO A 119 24.49 -29.99 9.57
N HIS A 120 23.63 -29.32 10.33
CA HIS A 120 22.34 -28.87 9.85
C HIS A 120 21.84 -27.65 10.63
N GLY A 121 21.03 -26.81 9.97
CA GLY A 121 20.50 -25.61 10.58
C GLY A 121 19.18 -25.15 9.99
N VAL A 122 18.44 -24.32 10.75
CA VAL A 122 17.18 -23.74 10.31
C VAL A 122 17.48 -22.55 9.39
N ALA A 123 17.02 -22.63 8.15
CA ALA A 123 17.07 -21.52 7.20
C ALA A 123 15.96 -20.52 7.52
N HIS A 124 16.25 -19.21 7.39
CA HIS A 124 15.30 -18.09 7.53
C HIS A 124 14.13 -18.34 8.52
N PRO A 125 14.41 -18.54 9.82
CA PRO A 125 13.54 -19.20 10.81
C PRO A 125 12.19 -18.52 11.08
N LEU A 126 12.04 -17.26 10.80
CA LEU A 126 10.79 -16.49 10.95
C LEU A 126 10.15 -16.08 9.62
N VAL A 127 10.53 -16.72 8.51
CA VAL A 127 9.85 -16.55 7.21
C VAL A 127 8.63 -17.46 7.17
N ASN A 128 7.43 -16.90 7.12
CA ASN A 128 6.17 -17.63 7.12
C ASN A 128 5.79 -18.13 5.71
N ILE A 129 6.40 -19.24 5.27
CA ILE A 129 6.38 -19.73 3.87
C ILE A 129 4.96 -20.06 3.40
N ASN A 130 4.17 -20.74 4.21
CA ASN A 130 2.80 -21.15 3.87
C ASN A 130 1.73 -20.57 4.79
N LYS A 131 2.05 -19.49 5.51
CA LYS A 131 1.17 -18.75 6.42
C LYS A 131 0.66 -19.57 7.63
N LEU A 132 1.33 -20.64 7.97
CA LEU A 132 1.00 -21.48 9.14
C LEU A 132 2.01 -21.32 10.30
N LEU A 133 3.09 -20.58 10.11
CA LEU A 133 4.12 -20.39 11.15
C LEU A 133 3.55 -19.61 12.33
N THR A 134 3.69 -20.15 13.54
CA THR A 134 3.26 -19.53 14.79
C THR A 134 4.42 -19.39 15.77
N VAL A 135 4.18 -18.74 16.90
CA VAL A 135 5.17 -18.64 18.01
C VAL A 135 5.54 -20.02 18.53
N GLU A 136 4.56 -20.90 18.66
CA GLU A 136 4.74 -22.28 19.15
C GLU A 136 5.64 -23.10 18.23
N HIS A 137 5.56 -22.89 16.91
CA HIS A 137 6.50 -23.53 15.98
C HIS A 137 7.93 -23.04 16.20
N PHE A 138 8.13 -21.74 16.37
CA PHE A 138 9.47 -21.19 16.63
C PHE A 138 10.01 -21.66 17.98
N GLU A 139 9.18 -21.76 19.03
CA GLU A 139 9.54 -22.37 20.32
C GLU A 139 10.04 -23.81 20.16
N ARG A 140 9.34 -24.64 19.36
CA ARG A 140 9.75 -26.03 19.07
C ARG A 140 11.02 -26.08 18.22
N LEU A 141 11.19 -25.19 17.22
CA LEU A 141 12.45 -25.11 16.46
C LEU A 141 13.65 -24.84 17.37
N VAL A 142 13.48 -23.95 18.36
CA VAL A 142 14.53 -23.66 19.35
C VAL A 142 14.90 -24.91 20.19
N LEU A 143 13.95 -25.78 20.50
CA LEU A 143 14.23 -27.04 21.21
C LEU A 143 14.89 -28.09 20.33
N LEU A 144 14.47 -28.19 19.05
CA LEU A 144 14.89 -29.22 18.11
C LEU A 144 16.27 -28.97 17.49
N PHE A 145 16.64 -27.69 17.27
CA PHE A 145 17.81 -27.33 16.47
C PHE A 145 18.77 -26.45 17.22
N ARG A 146 20.06 -26.59 16.89
CA ARG A 146 21.15 -25.83 17.47
C ARG A 146 21.59 -24.66 16.56
N TRP A 147 21.52 -24.84 15.24
CA TRP A 147 22.04 -23.89 14.26
C TRP A 147 20.91 -23.11 13.59
N PHE A 148 21.09 -21.79 13.51
CA PHE A 148 20.08 -20.88 12.97
C PHE A 148 20.70 -19.87 12.02
N GLU A 149 20.03 -19.63 10.91
CA GLU A 149 20.43 -18.58 10.01
C GLU A 149 20.15 -17.21 10.65
N ALA A 150 21.21 -16.43 10.86
CA ALA A 150 21.15 -15.11 11.45
C ALA A 150 21.23 -14.00 10.41
N ARG A 151 21.79 -14.31 9.23
CA ARG A 151 21.91 -13.36 8.12
C ARG A 151 21.70 -14.07 6.78
N ASN A 152 20.67 -13.67 6.07
CA ASN A 152 20.30 -14.19 4.75
C ASN A 152 20.32 -13.03 3.74
N GLY A 153 21.08 -13.19 2.64
CA GLY A 153 21.27 -12.16 1.62
C GLY A 153 20.06 -11.90 0.73
N ASN A 154 19.03 -12.73 0.80
CA ASN A 154 17.84 -12.66 -0.05
C ASN A 154 16.54 -12.42 0.73
N ARG A 155 16.61 -12.24 2.06
CA ARG A 155 15.43 -12.07 2.93
C ARG A 155 15.43 -10.74 3.67
N GLU A 156 14.23 -10.25 3.96
CA GLU A 156 13.97 -8.98 4.64
C GLU A 156 14.59 -8.97 6.05
N PRO A 157 15.27 -7.86 6.47
CA PRO A 157 16.06 -7.81 7.69
C PRO A 157 15.25 -7.87 8.99
N LEU A 158 13.99 -7.42 9.04
CA LEU A 158 13.25 -7.33 10.30
C LEU A 158 12.96 -8.71 10.92
N ALA A 159 12.63 -9.71 10.11
CA ALA A 159 12.43 -11.08 10.58
C ALA A 159 13.73 -11.66 11.13
N GLN A 160 14.87 -11.40 10.47
CA GLN A 160 16.21 -11.80 10.92
C GLN A 160 16.59 -11.12 12.23
N GLU A 161 16.36 -9.80 12.34
CA GLU A 161 16.63 -9.04 13.58
C GLU A 161 15.83 -9.59 14.76
N VAL A 162 14.54 -9.86 14.58
CA VAL A 162 13.69 -10.43 15.62
C VAL A 162 14.16 -11.82 16.02
N SER A 163 14.46 -12.70 15.05
CA SER A 163 15.01 -14.02 15.31
C SER A 163 16.28 -13.95 16.14
N ASN A 164 17.27 -13.15 15.71
CA ASN A 164 18.54 -13.01 16.38
C ASN A 164 18.39 -12.50 17.82
N ARG A 165 17.51 -11.53 18.05
CA ARG A 165 17.20 -11.02 19.40
C ARG A 165 16.59 -12.11 20.29
N CYS A 166 15.66 -12.90 19.75
CA CYS A 166 15.04 -14.00 20.49
C CYS A 166 16.04 -15.09 20.83
N LEU A 167 16.90 -15.48 19.89
CA LEU A 167 17.94 -16.47 20.11
C LEU A 167 19.00 -16.01 21.13
N ALA A 168 19.37 -14.72 21.09
CA ALA A 168 20.29 -14.12 22.07
C ALA A 168 19.69 -14.00 23.49
N ALA A 169 18.36 -13.98 23.61
CA ALA A 169 17.67 -13.87 24.90
C ALA A 169 17.42 -15.24 25.57
N LEU A 170 17.86 -16.35 24.97
CA LEU A 170 17.68 -17.68 25.52
C LEU A 170 18.55 -17.91 26.76
N THR A 171 17.93 -18.43 27.82
CA THR A 171 18.60 -18.87 29.03
C THR A 171 18.27 -20.34 29.30
N PRO A 172 19.04 -21.06 30.17
CA PRO A 172 18.69 -22.41 30.57
C PRO A 172 17.25 -22.54 31.13
N GLU A 173 16.83 -21.55 31.92
CA GLU A 173 15.49 -21.50 32.53
C GLU A 173 14.42 -21.37 31.45
N LYS A 174 14.68 -20.53 30.42
CA LYS A 174 13.77 -20.36 29.30
C LYS A 174 13.64 -21.64 28.49
N ILE A 175 14.73 -22.37 28.25
CA ILE A 175 14.69 -23.67 27.58
C ILE A 175 13.89 -24.67 28.39
N SER A 176 14.09 -24.76 29.72
CA SER A 176 13.28 -25.63 30.60
C SER A 176 11.80 -25.27 30.57
N GLU A 177 11.45 -23.98 30.57
CA GLU A 177 10.06 -23.53 30.41
C GLU A 177 9.44 -24.00 29.09
N LEU A 178 10.17 -23.85 27.97
CA LEU A 178 9.71 -24.25 26.66
C LEU A 178 9.58 -25.78 26.55
N ALA A 179 10.57 -26.53 27.09
CA ALA A 179 10.55 -27.99 27.10
C ALA A 179 9.31 -28.53 27.84
N HIS A 180 9.03 -27.99 29.03
CA HIS A 180 7.84 -28.33 29.79
C HIS A 180 6.54 -27.96 29.06
N ARG A 181 6.48 -26.75 28.47
CA ARG A 181 5.28 -26.26 27.75
C ARG A 181 4.91 -27.15 26.55
N HIS A 182 5.90 -27.59 25.80
CA HIS A 182 5.69 -28.38 24.59
C HIS A 182 5.80 -29.89 24.82
N ASN A 183 6.09 -30.34 26.03
CA ASN A 183 6.42 -31.71 26.36
C ASN A 183 7.46 -32.27 25.36
N LEU A 184 8.53 -31.50 25.14
CA LEU A 184 9.55 -31.80 24.14
C LEU A 184 10.93 -31.50 24.73
N GLU A 185 11.72 -32.60 24.92
CA GLU A 185 13.07 -32.43 25.43
C GLU A 185 14.01 -31.79 24.42
N PRO A 186 14.90 -30.88 24.87
CA PRO A 186 15.90 -30.27 24.02
C PRO A 186 16.83 -31.32 23.44
N THR A 187 17.17 -31.18 22.17
CA THR A 187 18.05 -32.13 21.47
C THR A 187 19.53 -31.97 21.85
N HIS A 188 19.91 -30.90 22.57
CA HIS A 188 21.30 -30.58 22.95
C HIS A 188 21.34 -30.12 24.41
N ALA A 189 22.41 -30.49 25.14
CA ALA A 189 22.62 -30.11 26.54
C ALA A 189 22.66 -28.56 26.72
N ASP A 190 23.32 -27.87 25.80
CA ASP A 190 23.43 -26.40 25.80
C ASP A 190 22.40 -25.74 24.87
N ALA A 191 21.16 -26.19 24.92
CA ALA A 191 20.10 -25.72 23.99
C ALA A 191 19.86 -24.20 24.00
N HIS A 192 20.25 -23.50 25.06
CA HIS A 192 20.20 -22.03 25.12
C HIS A 192 21.30 -21.36 24.27
N ARG A 193 22.38 -22.05 23.93
CA ARG A 193 23.47 -21.53 23.08
C ARG A 193 23.24 -21.95 21.64
N LYS A 194 22.89 -20.99 20.81
CA LYS A 194 22.69 -21.21 19.38
C LYS A 194 23.93 -20.88 18.57
N ILE A 195 24.15 -21.63 17.52
CA ILE A 195 25.20 -21.37 16.53
C ILE A 195 24.55 -20.61 15.38
N LEU A 196 25.15 -19.47 15.05
CA LEU A 196 24.63 -18.56 14.03
C LEU A 196 25.46 -18.65 12.76
N PHE A 197 24.81 -18.65 11.60
CA PHE A 197 25.46 -18.64 10.30
C PHE A 197 24.83 -17.63 9.35
N ALA A 198 25.51 -17.36 8.24
CA ALA A 198 25.08 -16.46 7.17
C ALA A 198 25.18 -17.17 5.82
N SER A 199 24.26 -16.83 4.91
CA SER A 199 24.24 -17.34 3.54
C SER A 199 23.59 -16.35 2.57
N SER A 200 23.85 -16.50 1.26
CA SER A 200 23.29 -15.64 0.24
C SER A 200 21.84 -15.96 -0.12
N ASP A 201 21.41 -17.20 -0.02
CA ASP A 201 20.14 -17.72 -0.52
C ASP A 201 19.89 -17.31 -2.00
N ASP A 202 20.97 -17.28 -2.79
CA ASP A 202 20.94 -16.75 -4.17
C ASP A 202 20.33 -17.75 -5.14
N HIS A 203 19.26 -17.32 -5.81
CA HIS A 203 18.55 -18.09 -6.83
C HIS A 203 18.87 -17.64 -8.27
N SER A 204 19.63 -16.55 -8.41
CA SER A 204 19.85 -15.90 -9.71
C SER A 204 21.28 -15.97 -10.23
N GLY A 205 22.21 -16.31 -9.37
CA GLY A 205 23.62 -16.18 -9.61
C GLY A 205 24.14 -14.72 -9.54
N LEU A 206 23.31 -13.74 -9.17
CA LEU A 206 23.73 -12.34 -9.04
C LEU A 206 24.44 -12.02 -7.73
N HIS A 207 24.05 -12.72 -6.67
CA HIS A 207 24.49 -12.44 -5.29
C HIS A 207 25.33 -13.57 -4.70
N THR A 208 25.75 -14.53 -5.54
CA THR A 208 26.58 -15.69 -5.15
C THR A 208 27.82 -15.26 -4.37
N GLY A 209 27.97 -15.75 -3.15
CA GLY A 209 29.09 -15.42 -2.27
C GLY A 209 29.07 -13.99 -1.69
N ALA A 210 28.00 -13.23 -1.87
CA ALA A 210 27.89 -11.87 -1.32
C ALA A 210 27.60 -11.87 0.20
N THR A 211 26.90 -12.88 0.68
CA THR A 211 26.63 -13.11 2.11
C THR A 211 27.13 -14.50 2.46
N TYR A 212 28.01 -14.61 3.47
CA TYR A 212 28.71 -15.83 3.78
C TYR A 212 29.14 -15.89 5.25
N THR A 213 29.49 -17.09 5.69
CA THR A 213 30.08 -17.35 7.01
C THR A 213 31.58 -17.50 6.87
N GLU A 214 32.37 -16.81 7.72
CA GLU A 214 33.81 -16.92 7.82
C GLU A 214 34.18 -17.51 9.18
N VAL A 215 35.10 -18.47 9.19
CA VAL A 215 35.60 -19.11 10.40
C VAL A 215 37.09 -18.86 10.50
N GLU A 216 37.52 -18.35 11.67
CA GLU A 216 38.94 -18.22 11.96
C GLU A 216 39.46 -19.54 12.50
N ARG A 217 40.51 -20.07 11.86
CA ARG A 217 41.19 -21.27 12.33
C ARG A 217 42.70 -21.14 12.08
N ALA A 218 43.50 -21.22 13.13
CA ALA A 218 44.95 -21.17 13.09
C ALA A 218 45.56 -22.59 13.18
N GLY A 219 46.71 -22.80 12.57
CA GLY A 219 47.55 -23.97 12.81
C GLY A 219 47.15 -25.29 12.10
N ILE A 220 46.46 -25.21 10.94
CA ILE A 220 46.08 -26.39 10.16
C ILE A 220 47.32 -26.83 9.36
N GLU A 221 48.02 -27.87 9.84
CA GLU A 221 49.06 -28.59 9.07
C GLU A 221 48.39 -29.51 8.06
N GLY A 222 48.78 -29.46 6.80
CA GLY A 222 48.30 -30.33 5.74
C GLY A 222 47.11 -29.81 4.91
N GLY A 223 46.64 -28.60 5.11
CA GLY A 223 45.52 -27.99 4.39
C GLY A 223 44.17 -28.14 5.12
N ALA A 224 43.32 -27.12 4.99
CA ALA A 224 41.99 -27.04 5.65
C ALA A 224 40.99 -28.01 4.99
N THR A 225 40.16 -28.62 5.82
CA THR A 225 39.06 -29.52 5.39
C THR A 225 37.70 -28.90 5.68
N VAL A 226 36.66 -29.41 5.05
CA VAL A 226 35.27 -29.03 5.33
C VAL A 226 34.90 -29.29 6.80
N HIS A 227 35.49 -30.34 7.40
CA HIS A 227 35.31 -30.67 8.80
C HIS A 227 35.86 -29.56 9.72
N ASP A 228 37.01 -28.99 9.37
CA ASP A 228 37.63 -27.87 10.15
C ASP A 228 36.74 -26.62 10.13
N PHE A 229 36.04 -26.36 9.02
CA PHE A 229 35.09 -25.24 8.93
C PHE A 229 33.89 -25.47 9.88
N PHE A 230 33.26 -26.64 9.82
CA PHE A 230 32.11 -26.91 10.67
C PHE A 230 32.47 -27.02 12.15
N GLN A 231 33.65 -27.58 12.48
CA GLN A 231 34.16 -27.61 13.85
C GLN A 231 34.42 -26.18 14.40
N GLY A 232 35.01 -25.30 13.61
CA GLY A 232 35.24 -23.91 14.00
C GLY A 232 33.92 -23.14 14.18
N LEU A 233 32.90 -23.47 13.38
CA LEU A 233 31.57 -22.90 13.54
C LEU A 233 30.91 -23.38 14.86
N GLU A 234 31.09 -24.64 15.25
CA GLU A 234 30.61 -25.19 16.53
C GLU A 234 31.36 -24.59 17.75
N GLU A 235 32.61 -24.27 17.59
CA GLU A 235 33.45 -23.63 18.63
C GLU A 235 33.11 -22.13 18.79
N GLY A 236 32.28 -21.56 17.93
CA GLY A 236 31.86 -20.16 17.98
C GLY A 236 32.89 -19.18 17.37
N ALA A 237 33.80 -19.68 16.54
CA ALA A 237 34.81 -18.89 15.84
C ALA A 237 34.28 -18.24 14.53
N ALA A 238 32.99 -18.09 14.39
CA ALA A 238 32.37 -17.63 13.15
C ALA A 238 32.09 -16.12 13.15
N THR A 239 32.38 -15.50 12.00
CA THR A 239 31.97 -14.12 11.67
C THR A 239 31.03 -14.14 10.48
N LEU A 240 29.94 -13.39 10.58
CA LEU A 240 28.90 -13.32 9.56
C LEU A 240 29.08 -12.09 8.68
N HIS A 241 29.22 -12.27 7.38
CA HIS A 241 29.52 -11.23 6.41
C HIS A 241 28.39 -11.04 5.38
N GLY A 242 28.35 -9.85 4.78
CA GLY A 242 27.50 -9.52 3.64
C GLY A 242 26.22 -8.77 3.99
N PRO A 243 25.47 -8.33 2.98
CA PRO A 243 24.20 -7.63 3.15
C PRO A 243 23.05 -8.59 3.53
N THR A 244 21.98 -8.04 4.05
CA THR A 244 20.64 -8.66 4.05
C THR A 244 19.90 -8.33 2.76
N GLY A 245 18.89 -9.14 2.40
CA GLY A 245 18.06 -8.89 1.23
C GLY A 245 17.04 -7.76 1.42
N ASP A 246 16.49 -7.32 0.30
CA ASP A 246 15.37 -6.39 0.22
C ASP A 246 14.49 -6.75 -1.00
N PRO A 247 13.31 -6.13 -1.19
CA PRO A 247 12.46 -6.42 -2.34
C PRO A 247 13.12 -6.15 -3.69
N LEU A 248 14.06 -5.20 -3.79
CA LEU A 248 14.74 -4.89 -5.04
C LEU A 248 15.77 -5.96 -5.39
N THR A 249 16.52 -6.46 -4.41
CA THR A 249 17.43 -7.59 -4.54
C THR A 249 16.68 -8.83 -5.01
N PHE A 250 15.56 -9.15 -4.34
CA PHE A 250 14.73 -10.30 -4.67
C PHE A 250 14.07 -10.15 -6.07
N SER A 251 13.60 -8.96 -6.44
CA SER A 251 13.04 -8.72 -7.77
C SER A 251 14.08 -8.88 -8.87
N SER A 252 15.32 -8.46 -8.66
CA SER A 252 16.41 -8.66 -9.60
C SER A 252 16.69 -10.14 -9.83
N SER A 253 16.63 -10.95 -8.77
CA SER A 253 16.73 -12.41 -8.85
C SER A 253 15.59 -13.01 -9.67
N LEU A 254 14.33 -12.59 -9.42
CA LEU A 254 13.18 -13.04 -10.20
C LEU A 254 13.28 -12.66 -11.68
N TYR A 255 13.67 -11.43 -12.00
CA TYR A 255 13.87 -10.99 -13.39
C TYR A 255 14.91 -11.83 -14.10
N THR A 256 16.03 -12.12 -13.43
CA THR A 256 17.11 -12.93 -14.01
C THR A 256 16.65 -14.35 -14.32
N THR A 257 15.87 -14.96 -13.44
CA THR A 257 15.28 -16.28 -13.64
C THR A 257 14.28 -16.28 -14.80
N VAL A 258 13.33 -15.33 -14.81
CA VAL A 258 12.33 -15.16 -15.88
C VAL A 258 13.01 -14.94 -17.23
N PHE A 259 14.00 -14.07 -17.25
CA PHE A 259 14.74 -13.75 -18.48
C PHE A 259 15.54 -14.95 -19.02
N SER A 260 16.25 -15.66 -18.14
CA SER A 260 17.04 -16.84 -18.53
C SER A 260 16.16 -17.95 -19.08
N PHE A 261 14.99 -18.18 -18.47
CA PHE A 261 13.98 -19.12 -18.97
C PHE A 261 13.43 -18.71 -20.35
N ALA A 262 13.07 -17.44 -20.50
CA ALA A 262 12.56 -16.91 -21.78
C ALA A 262 13.61 -17.03 -22.89
N ARG A 263 14.87 -16.67 -22.60
CA ARG A 263 16.00 -16.78 -23.53
C ARG A 263 16.21 -18.22 -24.02
N ASP A 264 16.05 -19.19 -23.14
CA ASP A 264 16.24 -20.61 -23.49
C ASP A 264 15.11 -21.16 -24.36
N LYS A 265 13.86 -20.77 -24.07
CA LYS A 265 12.71 -21.07 -24.95
C LYS A 265 12.85 -20.40 -26.32
N ILE A 266 13.35 -19.18 -26.38
CA ILE A 266 13.58 -18.41 -27.60
C ILE A 266 14.65 -19.06 -28.46
N LYS A 267 15.77 -19.55 -27.90
CA LYS A 267 16.82 -20.25 -28.63
C LYS A 267 16.32 -21.53 -29.32
N ARG A 268 15.20 -22.10 -28.86
CA ARG A 268 14.61 -23.33 -29.40
C ARG A 268 13.62 -23.14 -30.54
N GLY A 269 13.42 -21.91 -31.06
CA GLY A 269 12.59 -21.70 -32.25
C GLY A 269 11.76 -20.41 -32.34
N ALA A 270 12.16 -19.33 -31.65
CA ALA A 270 11.41 -18.09 -31.69
C ALA A 270 11.94 -17.03 -32.66
N PRO A 271 11.09 -16.08 -33.13
CA PRO A 271 11.43 -15.09 -34.15
C PRO A 271 12.43 -14.02 -33.66
N VAL A 272 13.13 -13.37 -34.61
CA VAL A 272 14.24 -12.39 -34.43
C VAL A 272 13.91 -11.23 -33.50
N GLY A 273 12.64 -10.81 -33.39
CA GLY A 273 12.23 -9.80 -32.43
C GLY A 273 12.51 -10.17 -30.97
N ALA A 274 12.57 -11.47 -30.65
CA ALA A 274 12.89 -11.99 -29.35
C ALA A 274 14.39 -11.81 -28.96
N SER A 275 15.34 -11.74 -29.92
CA SER A 275 16.76 -11.51 -29.63
C SER A 275 17.03 -10.05 -29.23
N LEU A 276 16.30 -9.10 -29.80
CA LEU A 276 16.38 -7.68 -29.43
C LEU A 276 15.83 -7.45 -28.00
N LEU A 277 14.65 -8.01 -27.70
CA LEU A 277 14.08 -7.99 -26.36
C LEU A 277 15.00 -8.66 -25.33
N GLY A 278 15.68 -9.74 -25.71
CA GLY A 278 16.68 -10.40 -24.90
C GLY A 278 17.84 -9.48 -24.50
N LYS A 279 18.45 -8.79 -25.46
CA LYS A 279 19.54 -7.83 -25.21
C LYS A 279 19.07 -6.62 -24.40
N MET A 280 17.83 -6.17 -24.64
CA MET A 280 17.22 -5.10 -23.83
C MET A 280 17.08 -5.53 -22.37
N ALA A 281 16.61 -6.74 -22.14
CA ALA A 281 16.48 -7.28 -20.78
C ALA A 281 17.85 -7.50 -20.10
N GLU A 282 18.88 -7.98 -20.82
CA GLU A 282 20.24 -8.08 -20.28
C GLU A 282 20.78 -6.73 -19.83
N ARG A 283 20.64 -5.69 -20.64
CA ARG A 283 21.06 -4.32 -20.27
C ARG A 283 20.26 -3.78 -19.10
N PHE A 284 18.95 -3.99 -19.11
CA PHE A 284 18.08 -3.59 -18.00
C PHE A 284 18.51 -4.22 -16.67
N LEU A 285 18.75 -5.54 -16.66
CA LEU A 285 19.22 -6.27 -15.49
C LEU A 285 20.63 -5.84 -15.04
N ALA A 286 21.49 -5.44 -15.98
CA ALA A 286 22.79 -4.85 -15.69
C ALA A 286 22.69 -3.37 -15.22
N GLY A 287 21.49 -2.81 -15.09
CA GLY A 287 21.26 -1.40 -14.77
C GLY A 287 21.76 -0.44 -15.85
N GLN A 288 21.81 -0.91 -17.11
CA GLN A 288 22.15 -0.12 -18.30
C GLN A 288 20.89 0.29 -19.05
N ASN A 289 21.01 1.32 -19.90
CA ASN A 289 19.89 1.76 -20.72
C ASN A 289 19.47 0.67 -21.73
N PRO A 290 18.26 0.08 -21.56
CA PRO A 290 17.79 -1.00 -22.43
C PRO A 290 17.56 -0.56 -23.89
N THR A 291 17.50 0.74 -24.16
CA THR A 291 17.23 1.31 -25.49
C THR A 291 18.50 1.81 -26.21
N ALA A 292 19.67 1.76 -25.55
CA ALA A 292 20.92 2.30 -26.08
C ALA A 292 21.63 1.32 -27.03
N PHE A 293 21.06 1.07 -28.22
CA PHE A 293 21.70 0.26 -29.25
C PHE A 293 22.59 1.10 -30.16
N SER A 294 23.80 0.63 -30.46
CA SER A 294 24.66 1.20 -31.47
C SER A 294 24.08 0.97 -32.89
N PHE A 295 24.50 1.78 -33.84
CA PHE A 295 24.09 1.63 -35.24
C PHE A 295 24.46 0.24 -35.81
N ALA A 296 25.63 -0.28 -35.46
CA ALA A 296 26.09 -1.61 -35.88
C ALA A 296 25.19 -2.73 -35.30
N GLU A 297 24.76 -2.63 -34.06
CA GLU A 297 23.84 -3.61 -33.44
C GLU A 297 22.45 -3.57 -34.11
N ARG A 298 21.94 -2.37 -34.44
CA ARG A 298 20.67 -2.22 -35.17
C ARG A 298 20.75 -2.80 -36.58
N PHE A 299 21.85 -2.54 -37.28
CA PHE A 299 22.07 -3.03 -38.63
C PHE A 299 22.28 -4.55 -38.67
N GLY A 300 23.04 -5.11 -37.70
CA GLY A 300 23.24 -6.55 -37.54
C GLY A 300 21.93 -7.31 -37.33
N HIS A 301 20.99 -6.74 -36.61
CA HIS A 301 19.66 -7.36 -36.38
C HIS A 301 18.78 -7.32 -37.66
N VAL A 302 18.85 -6.25 -38.43
CA VAL A 302 18.13 -6.14 -39.72
C VAL A 302 18.70 -7.13 -40.76
N THR A 303 20.00 -7.24 -40.83
CA THR A 303 20.67 -8.20 -41.77
C THR A 303 20.42 -9.65 -41.35
N GLU A 304 20.35 -9.97 -40.06
CA GLU A 304 20.02 -11.30 -39.57
C GLU A 304 18.54 -11.66 -39.82
N ALA A 305 17.63 -10.69 -39.66
CA ALA A 305 16.21 -10.84 -39.96
C ALA A 305 15.98 -11.14 -41.47
N ILE A 306 16.75 -10.47 -42.33
CA ILE A 306 16.72 -10.72 -43.80
C ILE A 306 17.30 -12.09 -44.12
N ARG A 307 18.44 -12.45 -43.51
CA ARG A 307 19.14 -13.72 -43.80
C ARG A 307 18.35 -14.95 -43.32
N THR A 308 17.60 -14.84 -42.25
CA THR A 308 16.77 -15.92 -41.69
C THR A 308 15.40 -16.05 -42.34
N GLY A 309 15.08 -15.21 -43.33
CA GLY A 309 13.75 -15.18 -43.99
C GLY A 309 12.61 -14.64 -43.11
N GLN A 310 12.91 -14.25 -41.90
CA GLN A 310 11.92 -13.79 -40.91
C GLN A 310 11.41 -12.34 -41.15
N ALA A 311 12.00 -11.64 -42.12
CA ALA A 311 11.50 -10.35 -42.60
C ALA A 311 10.07 -10.46 -43.18
N LEU A 312 9.67 -11.66 -43.62
CA LEU A 312 8.34 -11.93 -44.20
C LEU A 312 7.30 -12.32 -43.12
N ASP A 313 7.71 -12.78 -41.92
CA ASP A 313 6.81 -13.05 -40.81
C ASP A 313 6.25 -11.78 -40.12
N PHE A 314 6.79 -10.61 -40.47
CA PHE A 314 6.29 -9.30 -40.08
C PHE A 314 4.92 -8.93 -40.69
N VAL A 315 4.30 -9.79 -41.50
CA VAL A 315 3.11 -9.44 -42.27
C VAL A 315 1.81 -10.08 -41.77
N LYS A 316 1.79 -10.74 -40.61
CA LYS A 316 0.53 -11.25 -40.00
C LYS A 316 -0.20 -10.16 -39.25
N PRO A 317 -1.47 -9.81 -39.61
CA PRO A 317 -2.26 -8.79 -38.89
C PRO A 317 -2.65 -9.30 -37.51
N GLY A 318 -2.24 -8.61 -36.47
CA GLY A 318 -2.61 -8.89 -35.08
C GLY A 318 -1.40 -8.97 -34.14
N GLU A 319 -0.35 -9.70 -34.44
CA GLU A 319 0.87 -9.74 -33.62
C GLU A 319 1.84 -8.57 -33.87
N MET A 320 1.73 -7.97 -35.04
CA MET A 320 2.58 -6.85 -35.47
C MET A 320 2.32 -5.55 -34.70
N THR A 321 1.12 -5.33 -34.17
CA THR A 321 0.76 -4.06 -33.52
C THR A 321 1.52 -3.88 -32.22
N PHE A 322 1.65 -4.91 -31.41
CA PHE A 322 2.30 -4.85 -30.11
C PHE A 322 3.83 -4.67 -30.20
N ALA A 323 4.53 -5.52 -30.93
CA ALA A 323 5.99 -5.43 -31.08
C ALA A 323 6.40 -4.10 -31.73
N ARG A 324 5.61 -3.60 -32.67
CA ARG A 324 5.81 -2.31 -33.34
C ARG A 324 5.56 -1.12 -32.41
N GLU A 325 4.52 -1.16 -31.61
CA GLU A 325 4.21 -0.12 -30.62
C GLU A 325 5.26 -0.08 -29.51
N VAL A 326 5.67 -1.23 -28.98
CA VAL A 326 6.75 -1.33 -27.99
C VAL A 326 8.07 -0.87 -28.61
N GLY A 327 8.39 -1.27 -29.83
CA GLY A 327 9.59 -0.83 -30.54
C GLY A 327 9.61 0.68 -30.79
N ALA A 328 8.50 1.25 -31.23
CA ALA A 328 8.34 2.70 -31.42
C ALA A 328 8.42 3.45 -30.09
N PHE A 329 7.82 2.89 -29.02
CA PHE A 329 7.88 3.44 -27.67
C PHE A 329 9.33 3.49 -27.14
N LEU A 330 10.04 2.39 -27.25
CA LEU A 330 11.42 2.25 -26.79
C LEU A 330 12.43 3.05 -27.64
N SER A 331 12.04 3.41 -28.86
CA SER A 331 12.84 4.27 -29.74
C SER A 331 12.59 5.77 -29.49
N ASN A 332 11.72 6.14 -28.54
CA ASN A 332 11.41 7.53 -28.23
C ASN A 332 12.64 8.24 -27.64
N PRO A 333 13.15 9.33 -28.25
CA PRO A 333 14.32 10.06 -27.73
C PRO A 333 14.13 10.62 -26.32
N LYS A 334 12.91 11.04 -25.95
CA LYS A 334 12.61 11.55 -24.61
C LYS A 334 12.70 10.45 -23.56
N LEU A 335 12.18 9.25 -23.86
CA LEU A 335 12.31 8.10 -22.98
C LEU A 335 13.79 7.74 -22.79
N LYS A 336 14.56 7.69 -23.89
CA LYS A 336 16.00 7.40 -23.81
C LYS A 336 16.72 8.39 -22.91
N GLN A 337 16.49 9.70 -23.09
CA GLN A 337 17.09 10.74 -22.26
C GLN A 337 16.73 10.60 -20.78
N ALA A 338 15.45 10.29 -20.46
CA ALA A 338 15.00 10.08 -19.09
C ALA A 338 15.68 8.86 -18.46
N LEU A 339 15.83 7.76 -19.19
CA LEU A 339 16.54 6.58 -18.72
C LEU A 339 18.03 6.84 -18.51
N ASP A 340 18.68 7.61 -19.39
CA ASP A 340 20.08 8.00 -19.23
C ASP A 340 20.28 8.89 -17.97
N GLN A 341 19.34 9.79 -17.68
CA GLN A 341 19.35 10.59 -16.45
C GLN A 341 19.20 9.73 -15.19
N ILE A 342 18.30 8.73 -15.21
CA ILE A 342 18.14 7.77 -14.10
C ILE A 342 19.45 7.03 -13.86
N ILE A 343 20.13 6.58 -14.93
CA ILE A 343 21.38 5.83 -14.84
C ILE A 343 22.50 6.71 -14.24
N ALA A 344 22.59 7.95 -14.69
CA ALA A 344 23.59 8.90 -14.18
C ALA A 344 23.36 9.28 -12.70
N GLY A 345 22.09 9.34 -12.28
CA GLY A 345 21.72 9.82 -10.93
C GLY A 345 21.62 8.72 -9.86
N GLU A 346 21.62 7.42 -10.23
CA GLU A 346 21.46 6.33 -9.27
C GLU A 346 22.65 5.34 -9.33
N PRO A 347 23.52 5.33 -8.32
CA PRO A 347 24.69 4.45 -8.30
C PRO A 347 24.36 2.97 -8.09
N ASN A 348 23.28 2.66 -7.35
CA ASN A 348 22.90 1.27 -7.06
C ASN A 348 22.20 0.64 -8.28
N ALA A 349 22.74 -0.47 -8.79
CA ALA A 349 22.24 -1.12 -10.02
C ALA A 349 20.79 -1.61 -9.89
N GLN A 350 20.41 -2.23 -8.76
CA GLN A 350 19.05 -2.74 -8.53
C GLN A 350 18.04 -1.59 -8.46
N ARG A 351 18.40 -0.50 -7.76
CA ARG A 351 17.57 0.70 -7.67
C ARG A 351 17.47 1.43 -9.01
N ARG A 352 18.54 1.44 -9.81
CA ARG A 352 18.48 1.93 -11.20
C ARG A 352 17.46 1.14 -12.03
N SER A 353 17.56 -0.20 -12.00
CA SER A 353 16.61 -1.07 -12.72
C SER A 353 15.19 -0.85 -12.28
N PHE A 354 14.96 -0.70 -10.96
CA PHE A 354 13.64 -0.37 -10.42
C PHE A 354 13.12 0.98 -10.93
N ARG A 355 13.93 2.04 -10.86
CA ARG A 355 13.54 3.37 -11.36
C ARG A 355 13.26 3.37 -12.86
N MET A 356 14.06 2.64 -13.63
CA MET A 356 13.81 2.48 -15.06
C MET A 356 12.48 1.74 -15.32
N ALA A 357 12.21 0.66 -14.60
CA ALA A 357 10.95 -0.07 -14.69
C ALA A 357 9.76 0.81 -14.31
N SER A 358 9.86 1.54 -13.21
CA SER A 358 8.81 2.47 -12.78
C SER A 358 8.55 3.53 -13.85
N HIS A 359 9.59 4.15 -14.39
CA HIS A 359 9.45 5.18 -15.43
C HIS A 359 8.82 4.63 -16.73
N ILE A 360 9.26 3.47 -17.19
CA ILE A 360 8.69 2.78 -18.36
C ILE A 360 7.22 2.45 -18.12
N THR A 361 6.89 1.91 -16.95
CA THR A 361 5.53 1.56 -16.56
C THR A 361 4.63 2.78 -16.51
N ASN A 362 5.10 3.87 -15.91
CA ASN A 362 4.36 5.12 -15.79
C ASN A 362 4.06 5.70 -17.18
N GLU A 363 5.04 5.76 -18.08
CA GLU A 363 4.87 6.26 -19.44
C GLU A 363 3.89 5.41 -20.27
N LEU A 364 3.96 4.07 -20.15
CA LEU A 364 3.01 3.16 -20.80
C LEU A 364 1.59 3.34 -20.21
N SER A 365 1.48 3.45 -18.90
CA SER A 365 0.19 3.67 -18.22
C SER A 365 -0.44 4.99 -18.66
N TYR A 366 0.34 6.07 -18.76
CA TYR A 366 -0.13 7.37 -19.26
C TYR A 366 -0.73 7.27 -20.67
N ARG A 367 -0.03 6.60 -21.58
CA ARG A 367 -0.51 6.41 -22.97
C ARG A 367 -1.83 5.64 -23.00
N LEU A 368 -1.93 4.56 -22.25
CA LEU A 368 -3.12 3.72 -22.19
C LEU A 368 -4.33 4.46 -21.59
N ILE A 369 -4.11 5.20 -20.50
CA ILE A 369 -5.16 6.02 -19.87
C ILE A 369 -5.62 7.12 -20.83
N THR A 370 -4.69 7.76 -21.52
CA THR A 370 -5.02 8.80 -22.51
C THR A 370 -5.78 8.23 -23.71
N GLN A 371 -5.44 7.03 -24.19
CA GLN A 371 -6.18 6.35 -25.25
C GLN A 371 -7.58 5.95 -24.79
N PHE A 372 -7.71 5.39 -23.60
CA PHE A 372 -8.99 5.07 -22.96
C PHE A 372 -9.88 6.30 -22.89
N GLN A 373 -9.40 7.40 -22.35
CA GLN A 373 -10.13 8.67 -22.23
C GLN A 373 -10.61 9.17 -23.58
N ARG A 374 -9.74 9.18 -24.62
CA ARG A 374 -10.10 9.61 -25.98
C ARG A 374 -11.19 8.75 -26.60
N ARG A 375 -11.23 7.45 -26.32
CA ARG A 375 -12.24 6.51 -26.82
C ARG A 375 -13.58 6.70 -26.09
N VAL A 376 -13.53 6.88 -24.76
CA VAL A 376 -14.71 7.22 -23.96
C VAL A 376 -15.33 8.54 -24.44
N ALA A 377 -14.53 9.57 -24.63
CA ALA A 377 -15.01 10.87 -25.13
C ALA A 377 -15.64 10.84 -26.54
N ARG A 378 -15.34 9.78 -27.34
CA ARG A 378 -15.95 9.51 -28.65
C ARG A 378 -17.18 8.61 -28.57
N GLY A 379 -17.64 8.23 -27.36
CA GLY A 379 -18.79 7.36 -27.14
C GLY A 379 -18.54 5.87 -27.41
N ASN A 380 -17.28 5.46 -27.63
CA ASN A 380 -16.95 4.07 -27.97
C ASN A 380 -16.44 3.30 -26.75
N LEU A 381 -17.39 2.91 -25.87
CA LEU A 381 -17.09 2.23 -24.61
C LEU A 381 -16.48 0.85 -24.81
N ILE A 382 -16.91 0.08 -25.82
CA ILE A 382 -16.40 -1.28 -26.07
C ILE A 382 -14.91 -1.23 -26.44
N ASP A 383 -14.55 -0.36 -27.37
CA ASP A 383 -13.14 -0.19 -27.77
C ASP A 383 -12.30 0.45 -26.66
N ALA A 384 -12.91 1.26 -25.78
CA ALA A 384 -12.24 1.79 -24.60
C ALA A 384 -11.85 0.64 -23.64
N PHE A 385 -12.77 -0.26 -23.31
CA PHE A 385 -12.48 -1.43 -22.49
C PHE A 385 -11.48 -2.39 -23.16
N GLN A 386 -11.57 -2.60 -24.47
CA GLN A 386 -10.59 -3.41 -25.21
C GLN A 386 -9.17 -2.80 -25.12
N SER A 387 -9.02 -1.48 -25.04
CA SER A 387 -7.70 -0.86 -24.89
C SER A 387 -7.01 -1.18 -23.56
N LEU A 388 -7.77 -1.58 -22.53
CA LEU A 388 -7.21 -2.03 -21.26
C LEU A 388 -6.48 -3.37 -21.35
N THR A 389 -6.75 -4.18 -22.38
CA THR A 389 -5.96 -5.40 -22.65
C THR A 389 -4.50 -5.09 -22.98
N GLY A 390 -4.20 -3.89 -23.47
CA GLY A 390 -2.85 -3.35 -23.64
C GLY A 390 -2.07 -3.17 -22.33
N LEU A 391 -2.73 -3.29 -21.17
CA LEU A 391 -2.06 -3.30 -19.86
C LEU A 391 -1.35 -4.63 -19.55
N LEU A 392 -1.63 -5.72 -20.24
CA LEU A 392 -1.01 -7.03 -20.00
C LEU A 392 0.54 -6.98 -20.04
N PRO A 393 1.20 -6.33 -21.01
CA PRO A 393 2.65 -6.21 -21.03
C PRO A 393 3.21 -5.35 -19.89
N VAL A 394 2.49 -4.29 -19.51
CA VAL A 394 2.82 -3.48 -18.32
C VAL A 394 2.75 -4.36 -17.07
N GLY A 395 1.68 -5.14 -16.94
CA GLY A 395 1.53 -6.12 -15.86
C GLY A 395 2.70 -7.10 -15.82
N PHE A 396 3.13 -7.63 -16.94
CA PHE A 396 4.25 -8.56 -17.01
C PHE A 396 5.58 -7.93 -16.58
N SER A 397 5.86 -6.69 -16.99
CA SER A 397 7.08 -5.96 -16.59
C SER A 397 7.10 -5.57 -15.11
N VAL A 398 5.94 -5.41 -14.48
CA VAL A 398 5.79 -5.03 -13.06
C VAL A 398 5.73 -6.25 -12.14
N THR A 399 5.25 -7.39 -12.65
CA THR A 399 4.98 -8.61 -11.86
C THR A 399 6.15 -9.05 -10.96
N PRO A 400 7.42 -9.09 -11.39
CA PRO A 400 8.51 -9.48 -10.50
C PRO A 400 8.66 -8.55 -9.29
N TYR A 401 8.42 -7.24 -9.45
CA TYR A 401 8.38 -6.32 -8.33
C TYR A 401 7.21 -6.59 -7.40
N LEU A 402 6.00 -6.79 -7.94
CA LEU A 402 4.83 -7.10 -7.11
C LEU A 402 5.03 -8.37 -6.28
N VAL A 403 5.58 -9.42 -6.90
CA VAL A 403 5.91 -10.67 -6.21
C VAL A 403 6.97 -10.44 -5.13
N ALA A 404 8.04 -9.70 -5.47
CA ALA A 404 9.12 -9.41 -4.54
C ALA A 404 8.65 -8.63 -3.33
N PHE A 405 7.93 -7.54 -3.52
CA PHE A 405 7.39 -6.73 -2.42
C PHE A 405 6.41 -7.53 -1.56
N GLY A 406 5.54 -8.34 -2.17
CA GLY A 406 4.59 -9.17 -1.43
C GLY A 406 5.24 -10.28 -0.61
N GLN A 407 6.29 -10.93 -1.13
CA GLN A 407 6.99 -12.01 -0.42
C GLN A 407 7.98 -11.51 0.64
N GLN A 408 8.54 -10.32 0.44
CA GLN A 408 9.42 -9.68 1.40
C GLN A 408 8.68 -8.84 2.46
N ALA A 409 7.35 -8.83 2.41
CA ALA A 409 6.54 -8.16 3.43
C ALA A 409 6.65 -8.92 4.77
N PRO A 410 7.09 -8.28 5.87
CA PRO A 410 7.23 -8.95 7.15
C PRO A 410 5.86 -9.26 7.77
N ASP A 411 5.71 -10.47 8.32
CA ASP A 411 4.55 -10.85 9.13
C ASP A 411 4.63 -10.18 10.52
N ARG A 412 4.26 -8.89 10.57
CA ARG A 412 4.37 -8.08 11.80
C ARG A 412 3.63 -8.66 13.01
N PRO A 413 2.40 -9.22 12.89
CA PRO A 413 1.73 -9.88 14.01
C PRO A 413 2.57 -11.04 14.57
N LEU A 414 3.04 -11.95 13.73
CA LEU A 414 3.91 -13.05 14.14
C LEU A 414 5.17 -12.53 14.83
N LEU A 415 5.89 -11.61 14.19
CA LEU A 415 7.15 -11.06 14.73
C LEU A 415 6.94 -10.36 16.08
N THR A 416 5.82 -9.65 16.26
CA THR A 416 5.46 -8.99 17.52
C THR A 416 5.20 -10.03 18.62
N HIS A 417 4.45 -11.09 18.31
CA HIS A 417 4.17 -12.16 19.27
C HIS A 417 5.43 -12.91 19.66
N VAL A 418 6.29 -13.27 18.69
CA VAL A 418 7.56 -13.94 18.94
C VAL A 418 8.47 -13.07 19.82
N ALA A 419 8.68 -11.80 19.46
CA ALA A 419 9.50 -10.89 20.22
C ALA A 419 9.02 -10.78 21.68
N ARG A 420 7.71 -10.54 21.89
CA ARG A 420 7.13 -10.43 23.24
C ARG A 420 7.30 -11.72 24.05
N ARG A 421 7.11 -12.87 23.43
CA ARG A 421 7.20 -14.18 24.08
C ARG A 421 8.62 -14.50 24.55
N PHE A 422 9.63 -14.16 23.75
CA PHE A 422 11.03 -14.50 24.05
C PHE A 422 11.75 -13.45 24.88
N THR A 423 11.49 -12.17 24.63
CA THR A 423 12.27 -11.07 25.24
C THR A 423 11.46 -10.21 26.21
N GLY A 424 10.17 -10.48 26.41
CA GLY A 424 9.26 -9.65 27.21
C GLY A 424 8.98 -8.27 26.59
N THR A 425 9.68 -7.90 25.55
CA THR A 425 9.61 -6.57 24.91
C THR A 425 9.42 -6.69 23.41
N VAL A 426 8.87 -5.66 22.81
CA VAL A 426 8.72 -5.58 21.35
C VAL A 426 9.76 -4.59 20.81
N PRO A 427 10.56 -4.93 19.79
CA PRO A 427 11.51 -4.02 19.18
C PRO A 427 10.86 -2.74 18.65
N GLN A 428 11.60 -1.62 18.69
CA GLN A 428 11.08 -0.31 18.26
C GLN A 428 10.48 -0.33 16.84
N PRO A 429 11.07 -0.99 15.83
CA PRO A 429 10.45 -1.05 14.48
C PRO A 429 9.07 -1.72 14.44
N LEU A 430 8.76 -2.57 15.42
CA LEU A 430 7.44 -3.23 15.54
C LEU A 430 6.47 -2.48 16.47
N ARG A 431 7.00 -1.66 17.42
CA ARG A 431 6.17 -0.84 18.32
C ARG A 431 5.63 0.41 17.66
N ASN A 432 6.41 1.01 16.78
CA ASN A 432 6.06 2.30 16.21
C ASN A 432 4.87 2.12 15.28
N GLU A 433 3.78 2.76 15.66
CA GLU A 433 2.65 2.94 14.78
C GLU A 433 2.93 4.12 13.88
N LYS A 434 3.00 3.85 12.60
CA LYS A 434 3.19 4.85 11.56
C LYS A 434 2.08 4.67 10.55
N ARG A 435 1.26 5.70 10.36
CA ARG A 435 0.12 5.64 9.45
C ARG A 435 0.28 6.61 8.29
N ALA A 436 -0.20 6.21 7.12
CA ALA A 436 -0.25 7.06 5.95
C ALA A 436 -1.70 7.34 5.56
N TRP A 437 -2.03 8.62 5.32
CA TRP A 437 -3.36 9.05 4.91
C TRP A 437 -3.37 9.45 3.43
N PHE A 438 -3.97 8.60 2.60
CA PHE A 438 -4.05 8.76 1.15
C PHE A 438 -5.28 9.56 0.75
N THR A 439 -5.08 10.61 -0.05
CA THR A 439 -6.17 11.50 -0.47
C THR A 439 -5.91 12.15 -1.84
N ASP A 440 -6.96 12.28 -2.65
CA ASP A 440 -6.96 13.03 -3.91
C ASP A 440 -7.34 14.52 -3.72
N THR A 441 -7.90 14.91 -2.55
CA THR A 441 -8.68 16.16 -2.38
C THR A 441 -8.04 17.15 -1.40
N LEU A 442 -6.73 17.11 -1.18
CA LEU A 442 -6.07 17.89 -0.13
C LEU A 442 -6.09 19.41 -0.35
N GLU A 443 -6.04 19.87 -1.61
CA GLU A 443 -6.05 21.29 -1.97
C GLU A 443 -7.44 21.83 -2.28
N ASP A 444 -8.44 20.97 -2.33
CA ASP A 444 -9.82 21.38 -2.61
C ASP A 444 -10.38 22.19 -1.45
N VAL A 445 -11.15 23.21 -1.78
CA VAL A 445 -11.88 24.00 -0.78
C VAL A 445 -13.14 23.23 -0.38
N ASN A 446 -12.96 22.16 0.40
CA ASN A 446 -14.05 21.32 0.86
C ASN A 446 -13.86 20.85 2.30
N GLY A 447 -14.93 20.27 2.88
CA GLY A 447 -14.91 19.77 4.27
C GLY A 447 -13.95 18.60 4.51
N VAL A 448 -13.59 17.84 3.46
CA VAL A 448 -12.64 16.70 3.56
C VAL A 448 -11.23 17.21 3.79
N ALA A 449 -10.76 18.13 2.97
CA ALA A 449 -9.44 18.74 3.10
C ALA A 449 -9.24 19.41 4.48
N ARG A 450 -10.26 20.17 4.94
CA ARG A 450 -10.24 20.78 6.29
C ARG A 450 -10.15 19.72 7.39
N THR A 451 -10.90 18.64 7.29
CA THR A 451 -10.87 17.53 8.25
C THR A 451 -9.50 16.87 8.29
N ILE A 452 -8.91 16.54 7.14
CA ILE A 452 -7.57 15.92 7.06
C ILE A 452 -6.53 16.81 7.73
N ARG A 453 -6.51 18.10 7.41
CA ARG A 453 -5.56 19.06 8.01
C ARG A 453 -5.71 19.13 9.53
N ALA A 454 -6.93 19.25 10.04
CA ALA A 454 -7.20 19.30 11.47
C ALA A 454 -6.79 18.03 12.19
N MET A 455 -7.05 16.86 11.61
CA MET A 455 -6.63 15.57 12.15
C MET A 455 -5.11 15.41 12.16
N VAL A 456 -4.41 15.89 11.12
CA VAL A 456 -2.93 15.87 11.08
C VAL A 456 -2.33 16.81 12.12
N GLN A 457 -2.93 17.98 12.36
CA GLN A 457 -2.49 18.87 13.42
C GLN A 457 -2.69 18.23 14.81
N ALA A 458 -3.86 17.61 15.05
CA ALA A 458 -4.11 16.86 16.28
C ALA A 458 -3.16 15.66 16.45
N ALA A 459 -2.79 14.98 15.37
CA ALA A 459 -1.76 13.93 15.38
C ALA A 459 -0.41 14.48 15.87
N ARG A 460 0.00 15.65 15.37
CA ARG A 460 1.25 16.31 15.83
C ARG A 460 1.20 16.65 17.32
N HIS A 461 0.09 17.19 17.81
CA HIS A 461 -0.08 17.49 19.24
C HIS A 461 0.00 16.22 20.09
N ALA A 462 -0.49 15.11 19.57
CA ALA A 462 -0.44 13.79 20.23
C ALA A 462 0.91 13.07 20.06
N GLY A 463 1.85 13.60 19.28
CA GLY A 463 3.12 12.93 18.97
C GLY A 463 2.96 11.67 18.10
N ALA A 464 1.87 11.55 17.37
CA ALA A 464 1.58 10.40 16.49
C ALA A 464 2.23 10.57 15.10
N ASP A 465 2.78 9.49 14.57
CA ASP A 465 3.43 9.49 13.25
C ASP A 465 2.39 9.28 12.13
N LEU A 466 1.86 10.38 11.63
CA LEU A 466 0.88 10.43 10.56
C LEU A 466 1.39 11.26 9.39
N THR A 467 1.51 10.64 8.22
CA THR A 467 1.93 11.31 6.98
C THR A 467 0.77 11.32 5.97
N VAL A 468 0.48 12.46 5.38
CA VAL A 468 -0.46 12.55 4.26
C VAL A 468 0.25 12.18 2.97
N VAL A 469 -0.39 11.36 2.13
CA VAL A 469 0.13 10.96 0.82
C VAL A 469 -0.85 11.41 -0.26
N THR A 470 -0.32 12.12 -1.24
CA THR A 470 -1.10 12.63 -2.38
C THR A 470 -0.31 12.53 -3.69
N SER A 471 -0.99 12.74 -4.81
CA SER A 471 -0.35 12.78 -6.13
C SER A 471 -0.89 13.97 -6.90
N ARG A 472 -0.10 15.07 -6.97
CA ARG A 472 -0.46 16.31 -7.64
C ARG A 472 0.74 16.88 -8.39
N SER A 473 0.52 17.46 -9.57
CA SER A 473 1.57 18.13 -10.35
C SER A 473 2.10 19.38 -9.65
N LYS A 474 1.24 20.08 -8.91
CA LYS A 474 1.59 21.21 -8.05
C LYS A 474 0.95 21.03 -6.68
N LEU A 475 1.68 21.33 -5.64
CA LEU A 475 1.20 21.31 -4.26
C LEU A 475 1.65 22.60 -3.57
N SER A 476 0.69 23.35 -3.02
CA SER A 476 0.94 24.61 -2.32
C SER A 476 1.04 24.46 -0.81
N ILE A 477 0.58 23.34 -0.27
CA ILE A 477 0.51 23.07 1.17
C ILE A 477 1.87 22.58 1.69
N THR A 478 2.39 23.27 2.72
CA THR A 478 3.70 22.97 3.33
C THR A 478 3.67 22.87 4.86
N ASP A 479 2.53 23.11 5.48
CA ASP A 479 2.35 23.22 6.94
C ASP A 479 2.13 21.88 7.67
N ILE A 480 1.93 20.79 6.91
CA ILE A 480 1.73 19.43 7.44
C ILE A 480 2.70 18.43 6.79
N PRO A 481 2.97 17.26 7.42
CA PRO A 481 3.80 16.22 6.82
C PRO A 481 3.09 15.60 5.60
N ILE A 482 3.61 15.93 4.42
CA ILE A 482 3.05 15.47 3.15
C ILE A 482 4.13 14.79 2.31
N LYS A 483 3.80 13.61 1.77
CA LYS A 483 4.49 13.01 0.65
C LYS A 483 3.66 13.21 -0.62
N ASN A 484 4.14 14.05 -1.51
CA ASN A 484 3.55 14.22 -2.84
C ASN A 484 4.32 13.40 -3.87
N PHE A 485 3.58 12.68 -4.70
CA PHE A 485 4.11 12.00 -5.88
C PHE A 485 3.74 12.80 -7.13
N SER A 486 4.68 12.98 -8.04
CA SER A 486 4.35 13.53 -9.36
C SER A 486 3.44 12.56 -10.09
N PRO A 487 2.24 12.97 -10.51
CA PRO A 487 1.30 12.06 -11.17
C PRO A 487 1.84 11.59 -12.52
N VAL A 488 1.50 10.38 -12.90
CA VAL A 488 1.72 9.84 -14.25
C VAL A 488 0.92 10.64 -15.27
N GLY A 489 -0.29 11.05 -14.90
CA GLY A 489 -1.17 11.92 -15.67
C GLY A 489 -2.28 12.50 -14.81
N GLU A 490 -2.76 13.67 -15.19
CA GLU A 490 -3.90 14.35 -14.58
C GLU A 490 -4.97 14.59 -15.65
N PHE A 491 -6.22 14.32 -15.30
CA PHE A 491 -7.38 14.42 -16.21
C PHE A 491 -8.49 15.20 -15.51
N GLU A 492 -9.08 16.13 -16.22
CA GLU A 492 -10.27 16.86 -15.77
C GLU A 492 -11.51 16.02 -16.02
N ILE A 493 -12.41 15.98 -15.04
CA ILE A 493 -13.71 15.34 -15.24
C ILE A 493 -14.61 16.36 -15.91
N PRO A 494 -15.14 16.11 -17.12
CA PRO A 494 -16.17 16.95 -17.71
C PRO A 494 -17.30 17.12 -16.70
N GLU A 495 -17.88 18.26 -16.54
CA GLU A 495 -18.96 18.57 -15.59
C GLU A 495 -18.50 18.74 -14.10
N TYR A 496 -17.24 18.44 -13.77
CA TYR A 496 -16.68 18.65 -12.43
C TYR A 496 -15.34 19.36 -12.49
N GLU A 497 -15.32 20.58 -13.06
CA GLU A 497 -14.13 21.36 -13.42
C GLU A 497 -13.14 21.63 -12.26
N LEU A 498 -13.59 21.45 -11.03
CA LEU A 498 -12.78 21.71 -9.82
C LEU A 498 -12.00 20.46 -9.36
N GLN A 499 -12.21 19.27 -9.93
CA GLN A 499 -11.55 18.05 -9.48
C GLN A 499 -10.83 17.36 -10.64
N LYS A 500 -9.49 17.31 -10.54
CA LYS A 500 -8.64 16.55 -11.46
C LYS A 500 -8.40 15.17 -10.90
N LEU A 501 -8.62 14.14 -11.71
CA LEU A 501 -8.18 12.77 -11.41
C LEU A 501 -6.69 12.68 -11.69
N SER A 502 -5.91 12.47 -10.66
CA SER A 502 -4.46 12.28 -10.75
C SER A 502 -4.12 10.81 -10.61
N PHE A 503 -3.40 10.26 -11.58
CA PHE A 503 -2.96 8.87 -11.55
C PHE A 503 -1.55 8.79 -10.97
N PRO A 504 -1.37 8.20 -9.79
CA PRO A 504 -0.08 8.16 -9.12
C PRO A 504 0.86 7.09 -9.71
N PRO A 505 2.19 7.23 -9.53
CA PRO A 505 3.17 6.22 -9.92
C PRO A 505 3.16 5.05 -8.93
N PHE A 506 2.51 3.94 -9.30
CA PHE A 506 2.22 2.83 -8.39
C PHE A 506 3.48 2.20 -7.76
N LEU A 507 4.51 1.91 -8.58
CA LEU A 507 5.74 1.26 -8.07
C LEU A 507 6.51 2.19 -7.10
N ASP A 508 6.58 3.49 -7.40
CA ASP A 508 7.25 4.45 -6.52
C ASP A 508 6.50 4.60 -5.19
N MET A 509 5.16 4.54 -5.22
CA MET A 509 4.33 4.51 -4.01
C MET A 509 4.55 3.24 -3.21
N LEU A 510 4.62 2.08 -3.86
CA LEU A 510 4.85 0.78 -3.23
C LEU A 510 6.21 0.75 -2.50
N ASP A 511 7.29 1.20 -3.19
CA ASP A 511 8.63 1.32 -2.60
C ASP A 511 8.63 2.30 -1.40
N TYR A 512 7.93 3.42 -1.52
CA TYR A 512 7.82 4.39 -0.43
C TYR A 512 7.10 3.80 0.78
N VAL A 513 5.92 3.19 0.57
CA VAL A 513 5.13 2.61 1.66
C VAL A 513 5.92 1.54 2.42
N GLN A 514 6.66 0.70 1.70
CA GLN A 514 7.47 -0.35 2.29
C GLN A 514 8.69 0.22 3.05
N ARG A 515 9.43 1.18 2.46
CA ARG A 515 10.61 1.78 3.10
C ARG A 515 10.27 2.57 4.35
N GLU A 516 9.15 3.29 4.35
CA GLU A 516 8.66 4.04 5.51
C GLU A 516 8.11 3.13 6.60
N ARG A 517 7.90 1.84 6.32
CA ARG A 517 7.41 0.84 7.29
C ARG A 517 6.07 1.22 7.91
N PHE A 518 5.15 1.76 7.12
CA PHE A 518 3.80 2.05 7.60
C PHE A 518 3.12 0.80 8.15
N THR A 519 2.27 1.00 9.15
CA THR A 519 1.51 -0.07 9.81
C THR A 519 0.06 -0.11 9.35
N GLU A 520 -0.47 1.04 8.92
CA GLU A 520 -1.83 1.19 8.43
C GLU A 520 -1.89 2.25 7.32
N LEU A 521 -2.74 1.99 6.32
CA LEU A 521 -3.06 2.95 5.26
C LEU A 521 -4.51 3.42 5.42
N ILE A 522 -4.68 4.72 5.62
CA ILE A 522 -5.97 5.40 5.71
C ILE A 522 -6.30 5.93 4.31
N ILE A 523 -7.48 5.61 3.79
CA ILE A 523 -7.88 5.93 2.42
C ILE A 523 -9.14 6.79 2.44
N SER A 524 -9.01 8.07 2.08
CA SER A 524 -10.12 9.04 2.08
C SER A 524 -10.99 8.99 0.84
N THR A 525 -10.43 8.57 -0.28
CA THR A 525 -11.14 8.62 -1.57
C THR A 525 -10.95 7.32 -2.34
N PRO A 526 -12.00 6.78 -2.97
CA PRO A 526 -11.91 5.59 -3.82
C PRO A 526 -11.41 5.92 -5.24
N GLY A 527 -10.69 7.03 -5.39
CA GLY A 527 -10.07 7.48 -6.63
C GLY A 527 -8.76 6.73 -6.95
N PRO A 528 -8.00 7.19 -7.96
CA PRO A 528 -6.76 6.52 -8.38
C PRO A 528 -5.74 6.34 -7.26
N ILE A 529 -5.56 7.33 -6.38
CA ILE A 529 -4.63 7.22 -5.26
C ILE A 529 -5.12 6.21 -4.21
N GLY A 530 -6.44 6.15 -3.99
CA GLY A 530 -7.03 5.18 -3.08
C GLY A 530 -6.89 3.74 -3.58
N LEU A 531 -7.07 3.52 -4.89
CA LEU A 531 -6.84 2.22 -5.53
C LEU A 531 -5.38 1.79 -5.42
N CYS A 532 -4.43 2.70 -5.64
CA CYS A 532 -3.01 2.42 -5.47
C CYS A 532 -2.67 2.13 -4.01
N ALA A 533 -3.22 2.88 -3.05
CA ALA A 533 -3.04 2.61 -1.62
C ALA A 533 -3.57 1.22 -1.23
N LEU A 534 -4.77 0.86 -1.70
CA LEU A 534 -5.36 -0.47 -1.49
C LEU A 534 -4.48 -1.58 -2.08
N GLY A 535 -3.96 -1.38 -3.29
CA GLY A 535 -3.00 -2.29 -3.94
C GLY A 535 -1.73 -2.46 -3.12
N CYS A 536 -1.11 -1.37 -2.66
CA CYS A 536 0.06 -1.40 -1.78
C CYS A 536 -0.24 -2.16 -0.48
N ALA A 537 -1.38 -1.87 0.16
CA ALA A 537 -1.76 -2.53 1.41
C ALA A 537 -1.95 -4.05 1.24
N LYS A 538 -2.63 -4.48 0.17
CA LYS A 538 -2.83 -5.91 -0.11
C LYS A 538 -1.53 -6.65 -0.40
N LEU A 539 -0.60 -6.02 -1.12
CA LEU A 539 0.71 -6.60 -1.41
C LEU A 539 1.58 -6.70 -0.15
N LEU A 540 1.58 -5.67 0.68
CA LEU A 540 2.44 -5.58 1.86
C LEU A 540 1.78 -6.13 3.13
N GLY A 541 0.55 -6.66 3.06
CA GLY A 541 -0.18 -7.17 4.21
C GLY A 541 -0.48 -6.10 5.27
N LEU A 542 -0.67 -4.84 4.85
CA LEU A 542 -0.95 -3.73 5.75
C LEU A 542 -2.43 -3.58 6.04
N ARG A 543 -2.75 -3.13 7.24
CA ARG A 543 -4.10 -2.77 7.63
C ARG A 543 -4.60 -1.57 6.85
N THR A 544 -5.91 -1.53 6.60
CA THR A 544 -6.55 -0.47 5.83
C THR A 544 -7.79 0.08 6.50
N SER A 545 -7.90 1.40 6.56
CA SER A 545 -9.09 2.13 7.00
C SER A 545 -9.61 3.01 5.86
N GLY A 546 -10.78 2.65 5.31
CA GLY A 546 -11.47 3.46 4.32
C GLY A 546 -12.37 4.50 4.97
N ILE A 547 -12.42 5.74 4.46
CA ILE A 547 -13.32 6.77 4.98
C ILE A 547 -14.28 7.22 3.89
N TYR A 548 -15.58 7.02 4.13
CA TYR A 548 -16.64 7.43 3.23
C TYR A 548 -17.04 8.89 3.52
N HIS A 549 -16.37 9.83 2.87
CA HIS A 549 -16.63 11.25 3.05
C HIS A 549 -17.78 11.79 2.18
N THR A 550 -17.93 11.25 0.97
CA THR A 550 -18.79 11.80 -0.09
C THR A 550 -19.70 10.72 -0.66
N ASP A 551 -20.99 11.05 -0.84
CA ASP A 551 -21.98 10.17 -1.47
C ASP A 551 -21.84 10.21 -3.01
N PHE A 552 -20.75 9.62 -3.52
CA PHE A 552 -20.48 9.57 -4.96
C PHE A 552 -21.61 8.97 -5.81
N PRO A 553 -22.32 7.90 -5.37
CA PRO A 553 -23.46 7.40 -6.14
C PRO A 553 -24.54 8.42 -6.36
N GLN A 554 -24.91 9.18 -5.33
CA GLN A 554 -25.92 10.24 -5.46
C GLN A 554 -25.41 11.39 -6.34
N TYR A 555 -24.12 11.75 -6.23
CA TYR A 555 -23.51 12.71 -7.15
C TYR A 555 -23.54 12.23 -8.60
N ALA A 556 -23.20 10.96 -8.87
CA ALA A 556 -23.26 10.39 -10.20
C ALA A 556 -24.67 10.49 -10.81
N ARG A 557 -25.71 10.23 -10.01
CA ARG A 557 -27.10 10.39 -10.43
C ARG A 557 -27.43 11.84 -10.78
N PHE A 558 -27.02 12.81 -9.94
CA PHE A 558 -27.27 14.23 -10.20
C PHE A 558 -26.57 14.75 -11.47
N LEU A 559 -25.36 14.24 -11.76
CA LEU A 559 -24.59 14.68 -12.92
C LEU A 559 -25.04 14.01 -14.21
N SER A 560 -25.45 12.74 -14.18
CA SER A 560 -25.82 11.98 -15.38
C SER A 560 -27.33 11.91 -15.63
N ASP A 561 -28.13 12.24 -14.63
CA ASP A 561 -29.60 11.99 -14.59
C ASP A 561 -29.97 10.51 -14.90
N ASP A 562 -29.05 9.58 -14.62
CA ASP A 562 -29.15 8.16 -14.95
C ASP A 562 -29.03 7.27 -13.70
N ALA A 563 -30.08 6.51 -13.42
CA ALA A 563 -30.12 5.53 -12.33
C ALA A 563 -29.13 4.36 -12.53
N PHE A 564 -28.78 4.04 -13.77
CA PHE A 564 -27.77 3.02 -14.07
C PHE A 564 -26.38 3.46 -13.60
N MET A 565 -26.02 4.72 -13.82
CA MET A 565 -24.76 5.29 -13.35
C MET A 565 -24.68 5.29 -11.82
N GLU A 566 -25.76 5.63 -11.12
CA GLU A 566 -25.83 5.52 -9.66
C GLU A 566 -25.54 4.08 -9.20
N THR A 567 -26.16 3.09 -9.85
CA THR A 567 -25.99 1.66 -9.52
C THR A 567 -24.55 1.20 -9.78
N LEU A 568 -23.96 1.60 -10.90
CA LEU A 568 -22.58 1.26 -11.25
C LEU A 568 -21.58 1.81 -10.21
N VAL A 569 -21.76 3.07 -9.82
CA VAL A 569 -20.91 3.71 -8.80
C VAL A 569 -21.13 3.02 -7.44
N TRP A 570 -22.36 2.65 -7.07
CA TRP A 570 -22.61 1.88 -5.86
C TRP A 570 -21.88 0.53 -5.84
N ASN A 571 -21.92 -0.23 -6.92
CA ASN A 571 -21.25 -1.52 -7.03
C ASN A 571 -19.72 -1.35 -6.87
N TYR A 572 -19.16 -0.32 -7.50
CA TYR A 572 -17.75 0.02 -7.35
C TYR A 572 -17.40 0.38 -5.91
N MET A 573 -18.18 1.25 -5.25
CA MET A 573 -17.96 1.67 -3.88
C MET A 573 -18.06 0.49 -2.90
N GLN A 574 -19.06 -0.38 -3.08
CA GLN A 574 -19.25 -1.58 -2.28
C GLN A 574 -18.05 -2.52 -2.42
N TRP A 575 -17.60 -2.75 -3.65
CA TRP A 575 -16.39 -3.53 -3.89
C TRP A 575 -15.17 -2.92 -3.21
N PHE A 576 -14.94 -1.61 -3.40
CA PHE A 576 -13.77 -0.91 -2.89
C PHE A 576 -13.71 -0.94 -1.36
N TYR A 577 -14.76 -0.48 -0.68
CA TYR A 577 -14.80 -0.45 0.78
C TYR A 577 -14.93 -1.85 1.39
N GLY A 578 -15.47 -2.81 0.66
CA GLY A 578 -15.46 -4.23 1.03
C GLY A 578 -14.04 -4.81 1.17
N GLN A 579 -13.07 -4.25 0.45
CA GLN A 579 -11.67 -4.66 0.51
C GLN A 579 -10.89 -4.10 1.71
N THR A 580 -11.38 -3.04 2.36
CA THR A 580 -10.73 -2.45 3.54
C THR A 580 -11.07 -3.22 4.81
N ASP A 581 -10.22 -3.10 5.84
CA ASP A 581 -10.43 -3.78 7.12
C ASP A 581 -11.44 -3.03 7.99
N LEU A 582 -11.38 -1.68 7.99
CA LEU A 582 -12.37 -0.80 8.60
C LEU A 582 -12.94 0.17 7.57
N VAL A 583 -14.19 0.56 7.78
CA VAL A 583 -14.88 1.59 7.00
C VAL A 583 -15.49 2.62 7.97
N TYR A 584 -15.02 3.85 7.86
CA TYR A 584 -15.58 4.97 8.58
C TYR A 584 -16.65 5.66 7.76
N VAL A 585 -17.78 5.88 8.37
CA VAL A 585 -18.92 6.64 7.82
C VAL A 585 -19.21 7.84 8.69
N ASN A 586 -19.86 8.87 8.14
CA ASN A 586 -20.00 10.14 8.86
C ASN A 586 -21.26 10.25 9.74
N SER A 587 -22.21 9.31 9.62
CA SER A 587 -23.48 9.33 10.37
C SER A 587 -24.07 7.92 10.45
N GLU A 588 -25.00 7.72 11.39
CA GLU A 588 -25.73 6.45 11.56
C GLU A 588 -26.63 6.17 10.34
N PHE A 589 -27.14 7.23 9.69
CA PHE A 589 -27.89 7.11 8.44
C PHE A 589 -27.05 6.38 7.37
N TYR A 590 -25.81 6.83 7.16
CA TYR A 590 -24.92 6.18 6.19
C TYR A 590 -24.42 4.82 6.69
N ARG A 591 -24.26 4.62 8.00
CA ARG A 591 -23.91 3.33 8.56
C ARG A 591 -24.96 2.28 8.22
N ARG A 592 -26.26 2.57 8.44
CA ARG A 592 -27.37 1.69 8.09
C ARG A 592 -27.42 1.43 6.61
N ARG A 593 -27.30 2.47 5.78
CA ARG A 593 -27.29 2.36 4.31
C ARG A 593 -26.18 1.44 3.80
N TRP A 594 -25.02 1.41 4.45
CA TRP A 594 -23.92 0.51 4.11
C TRP A 594 -24.18 -0.93 4.58
N ILE A 595 -24.81 -1.13 5.75
CA ILE A 595 -25.26 -2.45 6.23
C ILE A 595 -26.27 -3.05 5.26
N ASP A 596 -27.27 -2.29 4.84
CA ASP A 596 -28.31 -2.70 3.89
C ASP A 596 -27.71 -3.11 2.54
N ARG A 597 -26.51 -2.61 2.24
CA ARG A 597 -25.75 -2.96 1.03
C ARG A 597 -24.73 -4.08 1.22
N GLY A 598 -24.72 -4.73 2.38
CA GLY A 598 -23.94 -5.94 2.65
C GLY A 598 -22.54 -5.73 3.20
N ILE A 599 -22.17 -4.52 3.66
CA ILE A 599 -20.96 -4.34 4.45
C ILE A 599 -21.20 -4.85 5.87
N VAL A 600 -20.32 -5.71 6.36
CA VAL A 600 -20.42 -6.31 7.69
C VAL A 600 -20.41 -5.22 8.77
N PRO A 601 -21.38 -5.20 9.72
CA PRO A 601 -21.51 -4.16 10.75
C PRO A 601 -20.24 -3.95 11.57
N ASP A 602 -19.47 -4.99 11.86
CA ASP A 602 -18.24 -4.94 12.65
C ASP A 602 -17.09 -4.18 11.96
N LYS A 603 -17.14 -4.03 10.64
CA LYS A 603 -16.21 -3.18 9.89
C LYS A 603 -16.56 -1.70 9.94
N LEU A 604 -17.81 -1.35 10.28
CA LEU A 604 -18.32 0.02 10.19
C LEU A 604 -18.11 0.77 11.51
N ARG A 605 -17.52 1.96 11.42
CA ARG A 605 -17.33 2.89 12.52
C ARG A 605 -17.87 4.27 12.14
N ILE A 606 -18.32 5.04 13.12
CA ILE A 606 -18.64 6.45 12.91
C ILE A 606 -17.35 7.25 12.99
N PHE A 607 -17.05 8.02 11.93
CA PHE A 607 -15.87 8.86 11.89
C PHE A 607 -15.97 10.00 12.92
N PRO A 608 -15.05 10.08 13.89
CA PRO A 608 -15.10 11.14 14.88
C PRO A 608 -14.74 12.49 14.25
N ARG A 609 -15.52 13.52 14.55
CA ARG A 609 -15.37 14.87 14.02
C ARG A 609 -15.03 15.85 15.12
N GLY A 610 -14.11 16.74 14.82
CA GLY A 610 -13.79 17.89 15.65
C GLY A 610 -14.45 19.18 15.14
N LEU A 611 -14.38 20.20 15.97
CA LEU A 611 -14.87 21.54 15.72
C LEU A 611 -13.87 22.55 16.28
N ASP A 612 -13.71 23.66 15.58
CA ASP A 612 -12.97 24.82 16.08
C ASP A 612 -13.92 25.73 16.84
N THR A 613 -13.96 25.60 18.18
CA THR A 613 -14.84 26.39 19.06
C THR A 613 -14.33 27.81 19.32
N GLU A 614 -13.08 28.13 18.92
CA GLU A 614 -12.59 29.53 18.98
C GLU A 614 -13.08 30.30 17.77
N LEU A 615 -13.11 29.64 16.61
CA LEU A 615 -13.57 30.22 15.36
C LEU A 615 -15.09 30.30 15.28
N PHE A 616 -15.81 29.35 15.86
CA PHE A 616 -17.27 29.29 15.83
C PHE A 616 -17.84 29.38 17.27
N ASN A 617 -18.20 30.59 17.67
CA ASN A 617 -18.84 30.83 18.96
C ASN A 617 -19.70 32.11 18.95
N PRO A 618 -20.72 32.20 19.80
CA PRO A 618 -21.63 33.34 19.80
C PRO A 618 -20.97 34.69 20.15
N SER A 619 -19.85 34.67 20.88
CA SER A 619 -19.15 35.89 21.29
C SER A 619 -18.54 36.67 20.11
N LEU A 620 -18.44 36.07 18.92
CA LEU A 620 -18.02 36.72 17.70
C LEU A 620 -19.13 37.58 17.05
N ARG A 621 -20.37 37.63 17.64
CA ARG A 621 -21.48 38.41 17.07
C ARG A 621 -21.13 39.87 16.91
N GLU A 622 -21.23 40.36 15.70
CA GLU A 622 -21.12 41.76 15.32
C GLU A 622 -22.47 42.26 14.77
N PRO A 623 -23.27 43.03 15.54
CA PRO A 623 -24.65 43.40 15.14
C PRO A 623 -24.72 44.13 13.78
N ALA A 624 -23.68 44.85 13.41
CA ALA A 624 -23.62 45.59 12.16
C ALA A 624 -23.11 44.76 10.97
N PHE A 625 -22.71 43.52 11.14
CA PHE A 625 -22.06 42.73 10.05
C PHE A 625 -22.97 42.55 8.84
N TRP A 626 -24.20 42.13 9.05
CA TRP A 626 -25.18 41.93 7.97
C TRP A 626 -25.88 43.21 7.54
N THR A 627 -26.14 44.14 8.43
CA THR A 627 -26.76 45.42 8.09
C THR A 627 -25.85 46.28 7.19
N LYS A 628 -24.53 46.26 7.39
CA LYS A 628 -23.54 46.90 6.50
C LYS A 628 -23.57 46.29 5.09
N ARG A 629 -24.06 45.08 4.96
CA ARG A 629 -24.21 44.36 3.66
C ARG A 629 -25.63 44.44 3.10
N GLY A 630 -26.47 45.31 3.67
CA GLY A 630 -27.83 45.60 3.19
C GLY A 630 -28.94 44.73 3.78
N ALA A 631 -28.64 43.91 4.80
CA ALA A 631 -29.69 43.10 5.44
C ALA A 631 -30.74 43.97 6.17
N LYS A 632 -31.98 43.52 6.04
CA LYS A 632 -33.15 44.09 6.72
C LYS A 632 -33.89 42.99 7.48
N GLY A 633 -34.11 43.20 8.78
CA GLY A 633 -34.74 42.22 9.67
C GLY A 633 -33.83 41.02 9.99
N PRO A 634 -34.41 39.91 10.51
CA PRO A 634 -33.67 38.71 10.83
C PRO A 634 -32.94 38.13 9.62
N VAL A 635 -31.75 37.51 9.85
CA VAL A 635 -30.91 36.96 8.79
C VAL A 635 -31.00 35.41 8.80
N LEU A 636 -31.52 34.86 7.72
CA LEU A 636 -31.43 33.45 7.41
C LEU A 636 -30.12 33.22 6.65
N LEU A 637 -29.27 32.37 7.19
CA LEU A 637 -27.94 32.12 6.66
C LEU A 637 -27.83 30.73 6.01
N TYR A 638 -27.33 30.67 4.79
CA TYR A 638 -26.81 29.46 4.17
C TYR A 638 -25.29 29.58 4.01
N VAL A 639 -24.55 28.55 4.34
CA VAL A 639 -23.12 28.47 4.08
C VAL A 639 -22.79 27.14 3.38
N GLY A 640 -22.14 27.20 2.24
CA GLY A 640 -21.74 26.00 1.52
C GLY A 640 -21.50 26.24 0.04
N ARG A 641 -21.12 25.19 -0.68
CA ARG A 641 -20.97 25.23 -2.13
C ARG A 641 -22.34 25.54 -2.78
N ILE A 642 -22.34 26.44 -3.73
CA ILE A 642 -23.56 26.80 -4.49
C ILE A 642 -23.64 25.90 -5.72
N SER A 643 -24.32 24.75 -5.57
CA SER A 643 -24.47 23.75 -6.60
C SER A 643 -25.83 23.05 -6.52
N LYS A 644 -26.29 22.46 -7.63
CA LYS A 644 -27.66 21.92 -7.75
C LYS A 644 -27.93 20.79 -6.75
N GLU A 645 -26.93 19.96 -6.45
CA GLU A 645 -27.05 18.85 -5.49
C GLU A 645 -27.25 19.30 -4.04
N LYS A 646 -27.17 20.60 -3.76
CA LYS A 646 -27.49 21.15 -2.42
C LYS A 646 -28.95 21.54 -2.24
N ASP A 647 -29.79 21.20 -3.20
CA ASP A 647 -31.23 21.46 -3.21
C ASP A 647 -31.62 22.93 -2.93
N LEU A 648 -30.78 23.90 -3.38
CA LEU A 648 -30.96 25.33 -3.13
C LEU A 648 -32.19 25.91 -3.85
N ASN A 649 -32.73 25.22 -4.86
CA ASN A 649 -34.02 25.59 -5.51
C ASN A 649 -35.16 25.64 -4.51
N LEU A 650 -35.15 24.77 -3.48
CA LEU A 650 -36.16 24.76 -2.43
C LEU A 650 -36.23 26.12 -1.73
N LEU A 651 -35.10 26.80 -1.49
CA LEU A 651 -35.05 28.12 -0.90
C LEU A 651 -35.75 29.14 -1.80
N ALA A 652 -35.57 29.05 -3.13
CA ALA A 652 -36.25 29.96 -4.06
C ALA A 652 -37.76 29.79 -4.02
N GLU A 653 -38.27 28.58 -3.86
CA GLU A 653 -39.68 28.28 -3.74
C GLU A 653 -40.27 28.68 -2.37
N VAL A 654 -39.50 28.52 -1.31
CA VAL A 654 -39.92 28.78 0.10
C VAL A 654 -39.95 30.28 0.40
N MET A 655 -38.97 31.08 -0.07
CA MET A 655 -38.79 32.47 0.34
C MET A 655 -39.97 33.40 0.07
N PRO A 656 -40.70 33.32 -1.07
CA PRO A 656 -41.89 34.16 -1.29
C PRO A 656 -43.00 33.93 -0.25
N ALA A 657 -43.41 32.70 -0.05
CA ALA A 657 -44.44 32.33 0.90
C ALA A 657 -44.02 32.59 2.38
N LEU A 658 -42.76 32.43 2.69
CA LEU A 658 -42.21 32.74 4.01
C LEU A 658 -42.26 34.24 4.31
N ARG A 659 -42.02 35.12 3.32
CA ARG A 659 -42.15 36.60 3.48
C ARG A 659 -43.59 37.02 3.75
N GLU A 660 -44.55 36.42 3.10
CA GLU A 660 -45.98 36.67 3.37
C GLU A 660 -46.38 36.28 4.81
N ARG A 661 -45.78 35.21 5.35
CA ARG A 661 -46.15 34.67 6.65
C ARG A 661 -45.35 35.23 7.82
N ALA A 662 -44.07 35.47 7.66
CA ALA A 662 -43.15 35.85 8.71
C ALA A 662 -42.70 37.32 8.65
N GLY A 663 -43.13 38.07 7.59
CA GLY A 663 -42.71 39.43 7.41
C GLY A 663 -41.32 39.60 6.81
N ALA A 664 -40.68 40.74 7.10
CA ALA A 664 -39.39 41.10 6.49
C ALA A 664 -38.23 40.34 7.15
N PHE A 665 -37.44 39.66 6.33
CA PHE A 665 -36.18 39.00 6.67
C PHE A 665 -35.22 39.05 5.49
N THR A 666 -33.96 38.75 5.72
CA THR A 666 -32.92 38.66 4.68
C THR A 666 -32.38 37.25 4.58
N LEU A 667 -32.30 36.70 3.38
CA LEU A 667 -31.52 35.48 3.09
C LEU A 667 -30.10 35.87 2.74
N ALA A 668 -29.11 35.34 3.44
CA ALA A 668 -27.68 35.50 3.16
C ALA A 668 -27.06 34.15 2.74
N ILE A 669 -26.32 34.16 1.65
CA ILE A 669 -25.69 32.97 1.04
C ILE A 669 -24.19 33.19 1.00
N VAL A 670 -23.45 32.42 1.75
CA VAL A 670 -22.00 32.45 1.83
C VAL A 670 -21.46 31.22 1.08
N GLY A 671 -20.69 31.47 0.02
CA GLY A 671 -20.08 30.42 -0.78
C GLY A 671 -19.99 30.78 -2.25
N GLU A 672 -19.39 29.84 -3.00
CA GLU A 672 -19.24 29.90 -4.46
C GLU A 672 -19.63 28.56 -5.08
N GLY A 673 -19.89 28.58 -6.39
CA GLY A 673 -20.17 27.35 -7.12
C GLY A 673 -20.86 27.57 -8.47
N PRO A 674 -20.94 26.53 -9.29
CA PRO A 674 -21.41 26.62 -10.67
C PRO A 674 -22.88 27.05 -10.79
N TYR A 675 -23.67 26.87 -9.74
CA TYR A 675 -25.10 27.22 -9.73
C TYR A 675 -25.37 28.68 -9.29
N ARG A 676 -24.33 29.45 -8.91
CA ARG A 676 -24.50 30.81 -8.35
C ARG A 676 -25.27 31.74 -9.28
N ALA A 677 -24.85 31.85 -10.55
CA ALA A 677 -25.45 32.79 -11.50
C ALA A 677 -26.96 32.51 -11.78
N GLU A 678 -27.37 31.26 -11.72
CA GLU A 678 -28.77 30.84 -11.86
C GLU A 678 -29.55 31.15 -10.57
N LEU A 679 -28.97 30.83 -9.40
CA LEU A 679 -29.58 31.04 -8.10
C LEU A 679 -29.78 32.53 -7.76
N GLU A 680 -28.84 33.41 -8.16
CA GLU A 680 -29.00 34.89 -8.01
C GLU A 680 -30.25 35.42 -8.75
N LYS A 681 -30.59 34.82 -9.90
CA LYS A 681 -31.81 35.19 -10.65
C LYS A 681 -33.07 34.69 -9.95
N LEU A 682 -33.02 33.53 -9.30
CA LEU A 682 -34.15 32.93 -8.61
C LEU A 682 -34.40 33.57 -7.23
N LEU A 683 -33.39 34.19 -6.62
CA LEU A 683 -33.42 34.78 -5.28
C LEU A 683 -33.06 36.26 -5.32
N PRO A 684 -33.84 37.11 -6.05
CA PRO A 684 -33.58 38.51 -6.10
C PRO A 684 -33.75 39.16 -4.69
N GLY A 685 -32.72 39.85 -4.22
CA GLY A 685 -32.66 40.45 -2.89
C GLY A 685 -32.07 39.57 -1.78
N ALA A 686 -31.55 38.37 -2.10
CA ALA A 686 -30.62 37.67 -1.25
C ALA A 686 -29.21 38.28 -1.30
N ILE A 687 -28.49 38.20 -0.19
CA ILE A 687 -27.10 38.70 -0.11
C ILE A 687 -26.16 37.54 -0.47
N PHE A 688 -25.43 37.64 -1.56
CA PHE A 688 -24.37 36.68 -1.95
C PHE A 688 -22.99 37.28 -1.65
N THR A 689 -22.32 36.77 -0.64
CA THR A 689 -21.02 37.29 -0.20
C THR A 689 -19.82 36.77 -0.98
N GLY A 690 -19.99 35.68 -1.71
CA GLY A 690 -18.84 34.83 -2.13
C GLY A 690 -18.29 34.03 -0.96
N MET A 691 -17.06 33.51 -1.12
CA MET A 691 -16.40 32.73 -0.06
C MET A 691 -15.94 33.64 1.08
N LEU A 692 -16.34 33.29 2.31
CA LEU A 692 -15.77 33.84 3.54
C LEU A 692 -14.91 32.76 4.22
N SER A 693 -13.89 33.18 4.98
CA SER A 693 -12.99 32.27 5.68
C SER A 693 -12.52 32.84 7.02
N GLY A 694 -11.92 31.98 7.86
CA GLY A 694 -11.35 32.38 9.13
C GLY A 694 -12.34 33.15 10.00
N ARG A 695 -11.88 34.21 10.70
CA ARG A 695 -12.69 35.00 11.64
C ARG A 695 -13.93 35.64 10.97
N GLU A 696 -13.83 36.07 9.69
CA GLU A 696 -14.97 36.66 9.00
C GLU A 696 -16.12 35.67 8.80
N LEU A 697 -15.82 34.42 8.52
CA LEU A 697 -16.82 33.35 8.46
C LEU A 697 -17.45 33.11 9.85
N GLY A 698 -16.65 33.08 10.93
CA GLY A 698 -17.17 32.96 12.31
C GLY A 698 -18.10 34.08 12.68
N VAL A 699 -17.74 35.34 12.33
CA VAL A 699 -18.60 36.54 12.54
C VAL A 699 -19.88 36.42 11.72
N ALA A 700 -19.82 35.93 10.49
CA ALA A 700 -20.99 35.74 9.62
C ALA A 700 -22.00 34.79 10.25
N TYR A 701 -21.55 33.66 10.79
CA TYR A 701 -22.41 32.75 11.52
C TYR A 701 -22.96 33.41 12.79
N ALA A 702 -22.10 33.88 13.68
CA ALA A 702 -22.52 34.45 14.97
C ALA A 702 -23.48 35.64 14.86
N SER A 703 -23.45 36.38 13.75
CA SER A 703 -24.25 37.56 13.49
C SER A 703 -25.58 37.30 12.75
N ALA A 704 -25.82 36.06 12.33
CA ALA A 704 -27.11 35.64 11.77
C ALA A 704 -28.10 35.23 12.87
N ASP A 705 -29.33 34.87 12.49
CA ASP A 705 -30.41 34.53 13.45
C ASP A 705 -30.92 33.10 13.27
N LEU A 706 -30.81 32.53 12.06
CA LEU A 706 -31.24 31.16 11.72
C LEU A 706 -30.37 30.60 10.61
N PHE A 707 -29.96 29.34 10.72
CA PHE A 707 -29.23 28.64 9.68
C PHE A 707 -30.15 27.71 8.89
N VAL A 708 -30.12 27.79 7.55
CA VAL A 708 -30.96 26.97 6.67
C VAL A 708 -30.08 26.08 5.77
N PHE A 709 -30.36 24.78 5.78
CA PHE A 709 -29.53 23.81 5.06
C PHE A 709 -30.40 22.71 4.42
N PRO A 710 -30.92 22.92 3.20
CA PRO A 710 -31.84 21.98 2.54
C PRO A 710 -31.15 20.77 1.91
N SER A 711 -29.81 20.67 1.94
CA SER A 711 -29.05 19.63 1.29
C SER A 711 -29.46 18.24 1.72
N THR A 712 -29.66 17.35 0.72
CA THR A 712 -29.94 15.93 0.89
C THR A 712 -28.71 15.04 0.64
N THR A 713 -27.58 15.61 0.21
CA THR A 713 -26.38 14.87 -0.20
C THR A 713 -25.23 14.91 0.83
N ASP A 714 -25.36 15.70 1.86
CA ASP A 714 -24.30 15.84 2.86
C ASP A 714 -24.23 14.62 3.80
N THR A 715 -23.04 14.03 3.88
CA THR A 715 -22.82 12.84 4.71
C THR A 715 -22.73 13.16 6.21
N TYR A 716 -22.37 14.41 6.58
CA TYR A 716 -22.28 14.87 7.97
C TYR A 716 -22.93 16.24 8.18
N GLY A 717 -22.51 17.26 7.44
CA GLY A 717 -22.95 18.65 7.62
C GLY A 717 -22.05 19.44 8.57
N ASN A 718 -20.76 19.59 8.26
CA ASN A 718 -19.83 20.41 9.06
C ASN A 718 -20.38 21.82 9.30
N VAL A 719 -20.95 22.44 8.27
CA VAL A 719 -21.54 23.78 8.33
C VAL A 719 -22.71 23.90 9.32
N VAL A 720 -23.47 22.80 9.52
CA VAL A 720 -24.54 22.72 10.50
C VAL A 720 -23.98 22.74 11.93
N VAL A 721 -22.89 21.99 12.17
CA VAL A 721 -22.21 22.00 13.49
C VAL A 721 -21.56 23.34 13.75
N GLU A 722 -20.95 23.98 12.73
CA GLU A 722 -20.38 25.33 12.80
C GLU A 722 -21.46 26.36 13.18
N ALA A 723 -22.66 26.27 12.55
CA ALA A 723 -23.79 27.13 12.86
C ALA A 723 -24.27 26.95 14.31
N MET A 724 -24.48 25.73 14.77
CA MET A 724 -24.87 25.45 16.17
C MET A 724 -23.81 25.92 17.17
N ALA A 725 -22.51 25.76 16.85
CA ALA A 725 -21.43 26.26 17.68
C ALA A 725 -21.36 27.80 17.72
N ALA A 726 -21.82 28.48 16.69
CA ALA A 726 -21.98 29.91 16.66
C ALA A 726 -23.29 30.38 17.31
N GLY A 727 -24.07 29.46 17.91
CA GLY A 727 -25.32 29.75 18.63
C GLY A 727 -26.56 29.89 17.75
N LEU A 728 -26.49 29.42 16.47
CA LEU A 728 -27.63 29.47 15.55
C LEU A 728 -28.48 28.21 15.66
N PRO A 729 -29.80 28.32 15.81
CA PRO A 729 -30.71 27.21 15.55
C PRO A 729 -30.69 26.88 14.06
N VAL A 730 -30.88 25.59 13.72
CA VAL A 730 -30.72 25.13 12.35
C VAL A 730 -31.99 24.51 11.80
N ALA A 731 -32.28 24.75 10.52
CA ALA A 731 -33.30 24.04 9.76
C ALA A 731 -32.62 23.15 8.72
N VAL A 732 -32.77 21.82 8.83
CA VAL A 732 -32.09 20.86 7.98
C VAL A 732 -33.11 19.88 7.36
N SER A 733 -32.73 19.29 6.21
CA SER A 733 -33.52 18.22 5.56
C SER A 733 -33.55 16.95 6.41
N ASP A 734 -34.60 16.15 6.28
CA ASP A 734 -34.75 14.82 6.88
C ASP A 734 -33.96 13.72 6.16
N ILE A 735 -33.25 14.07 5.09
CA ILE A 735 -32.37 13.17 4.32
C ILE A 735 -30.91 13.58 4.55
N GLY A 736 -30.03 12.60 4.73
CA GLY A 736 -28.60 12.80 4.91
C GLY A 736 -28.14 12.80 6.36
N GLY A 737 -26.85 13.09 6.59
CA GLY A 737 -26.23 13.14 7.91
C GLY A 737 -26.65 14.33 8.79
N PRO A 738 -26.91 15.52 8.24
CA PRO A 738 -27.24 16.73 9.04
C PRO A 738 -28.40 16.55 10.00
N ARG A 739 -29.40 15.76 9.66
CA ARG A 739 -30.59 15.50 10.53
C ARG A 739 -30.22 14.92 11.90
N GLU A 740 -29.13 14.12 11.97
CA GLU A 740 -28.70 13.48 13.22
C GLU A 740 -28.03 14.44 14.21
N LEU A 741 -27.68 15.63 13.73
CA LEU A 741 -27.10 16.69 14.54
C LEU A 741 -28.16 17.43 15.36
N VAL A 742 -29.40 17.44 14.90
CA VAL A 742 -30.54 18.11 15.54
C VAL A 742 -31.23 17.17 16.51
N LYS A 743 -30.82 17.19 17.78
CA LYS A 743 -31.32 16.29 18.84
C LYS A 743 -32.49 16.85 19.64
N THR A 744 -32.64 18.17 19.71
CA THR A 744 -33.68 18.83 20.43
C THR A 744 -34.30 19.98 19.66
N SER A 745 -35.51 20.37 19.99
CA SER A 745 -36.21 21.51 19.36
C SER A 745 -35.50 22.86 19.58
N GLN A 746 -34.67 22.97 20.61
CA GLN A 746 -33.83 24.15 20.85
C GLN A 746 -32.67 24.25 19.86
N MET A 747 -32.13 23.09 19.39
CA MET A 747 -31.10 23.07 18.38
C MET A 747 -31.62 23.43 16.97
N GLY A 748 -32.89 23.18 16.72
CA GLY A 748 -33.46 23.43 15.40
C GLY A 748 -34.58 22.48 15.01
N ARG A 749 -34.82 22.36 13.72
CA ARG A 749 -35.84 21.48 13.11
C ARG A 749 -35.30 20.64 11.98
N VAL A 750 -35.78 19.42 11.91
CA VAL A 750 -35.63 18.52 10.77
C VAL A 750 -36.92 18.63 9.96
N LEU A 751 -36.82 19.03 8.71
CA LEU A 751 -37.94 19.29 7.81
C LEU A 751 -37.95 18.30 6.65
N PRO A 752 -39.14 17.88 6.16
CA PRO A 752 -39.23 16.94 5.04
C PRO A 752 -38.53 17.50 3.80
N ALA A 753 -37.71 16.67 3.16
CA ALA A 753 -37.02 17.07 1.94
C ALA A 753 -37.99 17.48 0.85
N ARG A 754 -37.76 18.62 0.22
CA ARG A 754 -38.56 19.15 -0.92
C ARG A 754 -40.03 19.45 -0.63
N ASP A 755 -40.45 19.51 0.63
CA ASP A 755 -41.80 19.93 1.02
C ASP A 755 -41.81 21.43 1.37
N VAL A 756 -42.14 22.26 0.38
CA VAL A 756 -42.18 23.73 0.49
C VAL A 756 -43.06 24.17 1.66
N SER A 757 -44.24 23.58 1.84
CA SER A 757 -45.18 23.95 2.90
C SER A 757 -44.60 23.70 4.30
N ALA A 758 -43.98 22.55 4.50
CA ALA A 758 -43.32 22.21 5.77
C ALA A 758 -42.15 23.13 6.09
N TRP A 759 -41.37 23.53 5.06
CA TRP A 759 -40.27 24.48 5.24
C TRP A 759 -40.77 25.88 5.57
N VAL A 760 -41.81 26.38 4.89
CA VAL A 760 -42.44 27.68 5.21
C VAL A 760 -42.95 27.69 6.64
N GLU A 761 -43.70 26.66 7.04
CA GLU A 761 -44.26 26.57 8.40
C GLU A 761 -43.15 26.50 9.46
N GLY A 762 -42.15 25.60 9.24
CA GLY A 762 -41.06 25.39 10.15
C GLY A 762 -40.21 26.64 10.35
N LEU A 763 -39.81 27.31 9.26
CA LEU A 763 -39.00 28.52 9.31
C LEU A 763 -39.77 29.69 9.91
N ALA A 764 -41.09 29.86 9.60
CA ALA A 764 -41.91 30.90 10.21
C ALA A 764 -41.99 30.75 11.73
N GLN A 765 -42.19 29.51 12.21
CA GLN A 765 -42.23 29.24 13.67
C GLN A 765 -40.90 29.53 14.36
N MET A 766 -39.76 29.23 13.67
CA MET A 766 -38.42 29.52 14.22
C MET A 766 -38.13 31.01 14.26
N LEU A 767 -38.53 31.76 13.22
CA LEU A 767 -38.38 33.21 13.17
C LEU A 767 -39.27 33.93 14.24
N ALA A 768 -40.43 33.39 14.51
CA ALA A 768 -41.35 33.95 15.55
C ALA A 768 -40.82 33.78 16.98
N LYS A 769 -39.90 32.84 17.20
CA LYS A 769 -39.32 32.57 18.53
C LYS A 769 -37.77 32.50 18.43
N PRO A 770 -37.09 33.66 18.31
CA PRO A 770 -35.65 33.69 18.29
C PRO A 770 -35.08 33.24 19.65
N LEU A 771 -33.88 32.62 19.62
CA LEU A 771 -33.16 32.21 20.83
C LEU A 771 -32.63 33.44 21.58
N SER A 772 -32.75 33.44 22.89
CA SER A 772 -32.06 34.38 23.76
C SER A 772 -30.54 34.18 23.72
N ALA A 773 -29.79 35.17 24.15
CA ALA A 773 -28.32 35.08 24.21
C ALA A 773 -27.86 33.89 25.10
N GLU A 774 -28.57 33.62 26.19
CA GLU A 774 -28.26 32.47 27.05
C GLU A 774 -28.51 31.12 26.36
N GLU A 775 -29.61 31.01 25.64
CA GLU A 775 -29.93 29.80 24.83
C GLU A 775 -28.93 29.61 23.69
N GLN A 776 -28.50 30.70 23.04
CA GLN A 776 -27.44 30.65 22.00
C GLN A 776 -26.11 30.12 22.58
N HIS A 777 -25.70 30.60 23.75
CA HIS A 777 -24.52 30.10 24.45
C HIS A 777 -24.68 28.66 24.93
N ALA A 778 -25.89 28.25 25.36
CA ALA A 778 -26.18 26.88 25.75
C ALA A 778 -26.09 25.92 24.55
N LEU A 779 -26.66 26.32 23.41
CA LEU A 779 -26.56 25.57 22.14
C LEU A 779 -25.10 25.40 21.69
N ALA A 780 -24.32 26.49 21.75
CA ALA A 780 -22.92 26.48 21.40
C ALA A 780 -22.09 25.55 22.28
N ARG A 781 -22.31 25.61 23.62
CA ARG A 781 -21.65 24.68 24.55
C ARG A 781 -22.01 23.22 24.24
N GLN A 782 -23.26 22.91 23.97
CA GLN A 782 -23.73 21.57 23.66
C GLN A 782 -23.12 21.06 22.32
N ALA A 783 -23.03 21.95 21.32
CA ALA A 783 -22.40 21.59 20.03
C ALA A 783 -20.90 21.32 20.16
N GLY A 784 -20.20 22.09 21.04
CA GLY A 784 -18.73 22.07 21.19
C GLY A 784 -18.19 21.07 22.22
N SER A 785 -18.98 20.68 23.24
CA SER A 785 -18.46 19.95 24.43
C SER A 785 -17.78 18.63 24.14
N GLU A 786 -18.22 17.89 23.12
CA GLU A 786 -17.69 16.57 22.74
C GLU A 786 -16.87 16.58 21.43
N ARG A 787 -16.63 17.75 20.82
CA ARG A 787 -16.13 17.87 19.45
C ARG A 787 -14.78 18.60 19.36
N ARG A 788 -13.83 18.27 20.24
CA ARG A 788 -12.46 18.76 20.10
C ARG A 788 -11.67 17.88 19.11
N TRP A 789 -10.87 18.50 18.26
CA TRP A 789 -10.05 17.75 17.28
C TRP A 789 -9.09 16.78 17.94
N ASP A 790 -8.46 17.14 19.07
CA ASP A 790 -7.56 16.23 19.78
C ASP A 790 -8.30 14.98 20.29
N SER A 791 -9.51 15.15 20.82
CA SER A 791 -10.34 14.02 21.28
C SER A 791 -10.87 13.18 20.11
N ALA A 792 -11.22 13.81 19.00
CA ALA A 792 -11.62 13.11 17.78
C ALA A 792 -10.47 12.28 17.22
N PHE A 793 -9.28 12.87 17.16
CA PHE A 793 -8.08 12.16 16.73
C PHE A 793 -7.73 10.98 17.65
N ALA A 794 -7.75 11.18 18.97
CA ALA A 794 -7.44 10.12 19.93
C ALA A 794 -8.37 8.89 19.74
N ARG A 795 -9.67 9.12 19.55
CA ARG A 795 -10.64 8.05 19.25
C ARG A 795 -10.34 7.36 17.93
N PHE A 796 -10.13 8.14 16.86
CA PHE A 796 -9.80 7.61 15.55
C PHE A 796 -8.51 6.79 15.55
N TRP A 797 -7.49 7.28 16.30
CA TRP A 797 -6.20 6.59 16.39
C TRP A 797 -6.31 5.28 17.17
N ALA A 798 -7.11 5.26 18.24
CA ALA A 798 -7.34 4.06 19.05
C ALA A 798 -8.13 2.96 18.33
N ASP A 799 -9.11 3.32 17.47
CA ASP A 799 -9.89 2.35 16.69
C ASP A 799 -9.04 1.56 15.70
N GLY A 800 -7.92 2.12 15.26
CA GLY A 800 -6.95 1.46 14.38
C GLY A 800 -6.13 0.35 15.07
N LEU A 801 -6.21 0.21 16.39
CA LEU A 801 -5.54 -0.82 17.18
C LEU A 801 -6.43 -2.05 17.28
#